data_74902ebec428c515b3612f6dc3e784c3
#
_entry.id   74902ebec428c515b3612f6dc3e784c3
#
_cell.length_a   1.000
_cell.length_b   1.000
_cell.length_c   1.000
_cell.angle_alpha   90.00
_cell.angle_beta   90.00
_cell.angle_gamma   90.00
#
_symmetry.space_group_name_H-M   'P 1'
#
loop_
_entity.id
_entity.type
_entity.pdbx_description
1 polymer ?
#
loop_
_entity_poly.entity_id
_entity_poly.type
_entity_poly.pdbx_seq_one_letter_code
_entity_poly.pdbx_strand_id
1 'polypeptide(L)'
;MSNKINTPYLNTVAPEDQPPYPGRRAIEQRIKSLLRWNAMSMVVRANKDQSGIGGHISSYASSATLYEVGFNHFFRAKNSEQEGDLVYYQGHACPGVYARAFLEGRLSGFDLSNFRRELSPEGGLPSYPHPRLMPEFWQFPTVSMGLAPMMSIYQARLARYLESRGLKEPSDQKIWAFLGDGEMDEPESRGLIGVAGWEKLDNLIYVINCNLQRLDGPVRGNGKIIQELEAAFAGAGWNVIKVIWGSDWDALLEKDTSGLLVKRMEQVVDGQFQKYAVSSGDYIRKDFFGAHPELLELVKNYSDEQLEKLNRGGHDSLKVYTAYKAAVEHTGSPTVILAQTIKGYGMGEAGEGRNMTHQQKKMNEKELLTFRSRFGIPIPDYEVQEAPFYKPMPDSEELTYLNARREQLGGFVPSRSADIEPIQMPAESIFEEFYAGSGGHKASSTMAMVRLLAKLMKDEQTGNLIVPIVPDEARTFGMEPLFRQAGIYSSAGQLYEPVDKEFLLYYNEQKDGAILEEGINEAGSMSSFIAAGTAYATYGINTIPFYLFYSMFGVQRVSDLIWAASDMMAKGFMLGGIAGRTTLAGEGLQHQDGHSHHTFLSVPHLKCYDPAFAYELAVIIRDGLKRMYVDQENLFYYITMMNEPYEMPPMPENCTGGILKGMYKYKASDNQENRPKANLLGSGAILTEVIKAQQILESEYNVSADIWSVTSYKELYTDALEADRWNLLHPAETPKDSYIQQCMAGQGDIFVAASDYLKALPCTIAKWFPGRLVSLGTDGFGRSDTRADLRNYFEVDARFITLAALYGLALDGKIDKSVPADAIKQMNIDPEKISPLSV
;
A
#
# COMPACT_ATOMS: atom_id res chain seq x y z
N MET A 1 -34.19 20.61 8.31
CA MET A 1 -34.01 19.23 8.84
C MET A 1 -32.93 19.30 9.91
N SER A 2 -33.29 19.13 11.17
CA SER A 2 -32.30 19.05 12.28
C SER A 2 -31.66 17.68 12.20
N ASN A 3 -30.53 17.57 11.55
CA ASN A 3 -29.68 16.37 11.66
C ASN A 3 -29.21 16.30 13.11
N LYS A 4 -29.87 15.48 13.93
CA LYS A 4 -29.31 15.07 15.21
C LYS A 4 -28.06 14.22 14.92
N ILE A 5 -26.90 14.86 14.81
CA ILE A 5 -25.60 14.22 14.67
C ILE A 5 -25.19 13.50 15.98
N ASN A 6 -25.88 13.72 17.07
CA ASN A 6 -25.70 13.06 18.36
C ASN A 6 -26.92 12.21 18.69
N THR A 7 -26.81 10.90 18.49
CA THR A 7 -27.74 9.91 18.99
C THR A 7 -27.35 9.49 20.43
N PRO A 8 -28.31 8.94 21.22
CA PRO A 8 -28.00 8.44 22.56
C PRO A 8 -26.83 7.45 22.58
N TYR A 9 -26.05 7.40 23.67
CA TYR A 9 -24.93 6.48 23.84
C TYR A 9 -25.41 5.04 24.11
N LEU A 10 -26.13 4.51 23.12
CA LEU A 10 -26.80 3.20 23.15
C LEU A 10 -26.48 2.40 21.88
N ASN A 11 -26.81 1.12 21.93
CA ASN A 11 -26.79 0.26 20.74
C ASN A 11 -27.79 0.80 19.70
N THR A 12 -27.39 0.74 18.40
CA THR A 12 -28.26 1.21 17.30
C THR A 12 -29.48 0.30 17.13
N VAL A 13 -29.28 -1.03 17.25
CA VAL A 13 -30.37 -2.01 17.17
C VAL A 13 -30.89 -2.29 18.58
N ALA A 14 -32.17 -2.01 18.79
CA ALA A 14 -32.84 -2.22 20.08
C ALA A 14 -32.97 -3.73 20.41
N PRO A 15 -33.07 -4.10 21.71
CA PRO A 15 -33.19 -5.52 22.10
C PRO A 15 -34.36 -6.26 21.45
N GLU A 16 -35.50 -5.59 21.26
CA GLU A 16 -36.71 -6.13 20.63
C GLU A 16 -36.55 -6.40 19.13
N ASP A 17 -35.65 -5.70 18.46
CA ASP A 17 -35.41 -5.85 17.02
C ASP A 17 -34.28 -6.87 16.73
N GLN A 18 -33.69 -7.48 17.75
CA GLN A 18 -32.61 -8.43 17.57
C GLN A 18 -33.10 -9.77 16.99
N PRO A 19 -32.48 -10.29 15.93
CA PRO A 19 -32.81 -11.59 15.41
C PRO A 19 -32.41 -12.71 16.39
N PRO A 20 -33.02 -13.90 16.32
CA PRO A 20 -32.54 -15.05 17.06
C PRO A 20 -31.11 -15.40 16.61
N TYR A 21 -30.27 -15.75 17.57
CA TYR A 21 -28.89 -16.16 17.25
C TYR A 21 -28.90 -17.52 16.53
N PRO A 22 -28.33 -17.65 15.33
CA PRO A 22 -28.48 -18.86 14.52
C PRO A 22 -27.53 -19.98 14.92
N GLY A 23 -26.50 -19.68 15.75
CA GLY A 23 -25.44 -20.60 16.13
C GLY A 23 -25.66 -21.26 17.49
N ARG A 24 -24.77 -22.20 17.80
CA ARG A 24 -24.71 -22.88 19.11
C ARG A 24 -23.77 -22.09 20.03
N ARG A 25 -24.29 -21.08 20.73
CA ARG A 25 -23.51 -20.14 21.54
C ARG A 25 -22.48 -20.82 22.47
N ALA A 26 -22.85 -21.93 23.12
CA ALA A 26 -21.97 -22.62 24.07
C ALA A 26 -20.73 -23.18 23.34
N ILE A 27 -20.90 -23.77 22.17
CA ILE A 27 -19.79 -24.31 21.36
C ILE A 27 -18.91 -23.19 20.82
N GLU A 28 -19.52 -22.14 20.27
CA GLU A 28 -18.76 -20.98 19.76
C GLU A 28 -17.99 -20.27 20.87
N GLN A 29 -18.57 -20.17 22.07
CA GLN A 29 -17.85 -19.66 23.24
C GLN A 29 -16.67 -20.56 23.60
N ARG A 30 -16.85 -21.86 23.48
CA ARG A 30 -15.76 -22.82 23.72
C ARG A 30 -14.67 -22.68 22.68
N ILE A 31 -15.00 -22.66 21.40
CA ILE A 31 -14.04 -22.43 20.30
C ILE A 31 -13.28 -21.12 20.53
N LYS A 32 -13.98 -20.02 20.79
CA LYS A 32 -13.38 -18.70 21.08
C LYS A 32 -12.41 -18.77 22.28
N SER A 33 -12.71 -19.54 23.32
CA SER A 33 -11.82 -19.75 24.46
C SER A 33 -10.52 -20.45 24.04
N LEU A 34 -10.62 -21.50 23.20
CA LEU A 34 -9.45 -22.22 22.66
C LEU A 34 -8.59 -21.31 21.77
N LEU A 35 -9.21 -20.49 20.95
CA LEU A 35 -8.50 -19.53 20.08
C LEU A 35 -7.76 -18.47 20.89
N ARG A 36 -8.38 -17.94 21.95
CA ARG A 36 -7.72 -17.00 22.86
C ARG A 36 -6.50 -17.62 23.52
N TRP A 37 -6.63 -18.88 23.97
CA TRP A 37 -5.52 -19.61 24.55
C TRP A 37 -4.37 -19.81 23.57
N ASN A 38 -4.65 -20.34 22.36
CA ASN A 38 -3.61 -20.62 21.36
C ASN A 38 -2.92 -19.34 20.87
N ALA A 39 -3.68 -18.26 20.65
CA ALA A 39 -3.13 -16.96 20.28
C ALA A 39 -2.21 -16.38 21.37
N MET A 40 -2.61 -16.50 22.64
CA MET A 40 -1.79 -16.08 23.80
C MET A 40 -0.55 -16.97 23.91
N SER A 41 -0.71 -18.31 23.84
CA SER A 41 0.38 -19.28 23.95
C SER A 41 1.46 -19.03 22.88
N MET A 42 1.07 -18.72 21.66
CA MET A 42 1.98 -18.42 20.55
C MET A 42 2.92 -17.25 20.92
N VAL A 43 2.37 -16.15 21.43
CA VAL A 43 3.16 -14.97 21.81
C VAL A 43 4.01 -15.24 23.05
N VAL A 44 3.46 -15.91 24.08
CA VAL A 44 4.18 -16.20 25.32
C VAL A 44 5.36 -17.15 25.04
N ARG A 45 5.16 -18.20 24.26
CA ARG A 45 6.22 -19.16 23.87
C ARG A 45 7.31 -18.47 23.05
N ALA A 46 6.94 -17.64 22.09
CA ALA A 46 7.91 -16.88 21.27
C ALA A 46 8.84 -15.97 22.11
N ASN A 47 8.38 -15.52 23.27
CA ASN A 47 9.16 -14.67 24.18
C ASN A 47 9.79 -15.40 25.39
N LYS A 48 9.58 -16.73 25.52
CA LYS A 48 10.14 -17.52 26.63
C LYS A 48 11.64 -17.68 26.47
N ASP A 49 12.10 -18.09 25.30
CA ASP A 49 13.50 -18.43 25.05
C ASP A 49 14.33 -17.27 24.50
N GLN A 50 13.70 -16.31 23.84
CA GLN A 50 14.35 -15.15 23.25
C GLN A 50 13.60 -13.87 23.58
N SER A 51 14.21 -13.04 24.42
CA SER A 51 13.67 -11.71 24.69
C SER A 51 13.75 -10.84 23.42
N GLY A 52 12.63 -10.20 23.03
CA GLY A 52 12.61 -9.24 21.95
C GLY A 52 11.91 -9.67 20.66
N ILE A 53 11.57 -10.96 20.46
CA ILE A 53 10.78 -11.39 19.30
C ILE A 53 9.40 -10.72 19.31
N GLY A 54 8.80 -10.52 20.47
CA GLY A 54 7.58 -9.72 20.60
C GLY A 54 6.31 -10.47 20.21
N GLY A 55 5.32 -9.72 19.79
CA GLY A 55 3.97 -10.15 19.47
C GLY A 55 2.93 -9.38 20.26
N HIS A 56 1.68 -9.45 19.84
CA HIS A 56 0.57 -8.72 20.46
C HIS A 56 -0.53 -9.71 20.89
N ILE A 57 -0.90 -9.68 22.15
CA ILE A 57 -2.00 -10.50 22.70
C ILE A 57 -3.26 -9.64 22.80
N SER A 58 -3.11 -8.41 23.24
CA SER A 58 -4.21 -7.55 23.69
C SER A 58 -5.18 -7.14 22.58
N SER A 59 -4.71 -6.98 21.35
CA SER A 59 -5.56 -6.60 20.20
C SER A 59 -6.53 -7.72 19.85
N TYR A 60 -6.04 -8.96 19.69
CA TYR A 60 -6.92 -10.08 19.45
C TYR A 60 -7.81 -10.38 20.67
N ALA A 61 -7.27 -10.29 21.87
CA ALA A 61 -8.05 -10.49 23.09
C ALA A 61 -9.28 -9.57 23.14
N SER A 62 -9.17 -8.32 22.70
CA SER A 62 -10.32 -7.39 22.62
C SER A 62 -11.28 -7.73 21.46
N SER A 63 -10.78 -8.13 20.30
CA SER A 63 -11.56 -8.31 19.07
C SER A 63 -12.02 -9.74 18.80
N ALA A 64 -11.67 -10.71 19.64
CA ALA A 64 -11.94 -12.14 19.37
C ALA A 64 -13.42 -12.45 19.07
N THR A 65 -14.38 -11.79 19.74
CA THR A 65 -15.80 -11.98 19.46
C THR A 65 -16.19 -11.41 18.10
N LEU A 66 -15.61 -10.28 17.72
CA LEU A 66 -15.85 -9.65 16.40
C LEU A 66 -15.41 -10.59 15.27
N TYR A 67 -14.22 -11.18 15.38
CA TYR A 67 -13.71 -12.13 14.40
C TYR A 67 -14.51 -13.44 14.38
N GLU A 68 -14.80 -14.03 15.54
CA GLU A 68 -15.46 -15.34 15.60
C GLU A 68 -16.90 -15.32 15.07
N VAL A 69 -17.64 -14.24 15.33
CA VAL A 69 -18.97 -14.06 14.71
C VAL A 69 -18.82 -13.95 13.19
N GLY A 70 -17.82 -13.24 12.71
CA GLY A 70 -17.50 -13.15 11.28
C GLY A 70 -17.18 -14.51 10.67
N PHE A 71 -16.24 -15.26 11.25
CA PHE A 71 -15.83 -16.57 10.76
C PHE A 71 -16.96 -17.61 10.79
N ASN A 72 -17.83 -17.57 11.78
CA ASN A 72 -18.87 -18.57 11.94
C ASN A 72 -20.14 -18.26 11.16
N HIS A 73 -20.42 -16.97 10.78
CA HIS A 73 -21.72 -16.61 10.24
C HIS A 73 -21.68 -15.73 8.99
N PHE A 74 -20.56 -15.06 8.66
CA PHE A 74 -20.55 -14.03 7.62
C PHE A 74 -19.45 -14.18 6.58
N PHE A 75 -18.18 -14.39 6.95
CA PHE A 75 -17.08 -14.39 5.99
C PHE A 75 -17.16 -15.56 5.04
N ARG A 76 -17.57 -15.32 3.81
CA ARG A 76 -17.71 -16.34 2.76
C ARG A 76 -16.37 -16.57 2.08
N ALA A 77 -16.03 -17.81 1.81
CA ALA A 77 -14.91 -18.15 0.96
C ALA A 77 -15.35 -18.19 -0.51
N LYS A 78 -14.42 -17.95 -1.43
CA LYS A 78 -14.65 -18.10 -2.87
C LYS A 78 -14.70 -19.58 -3.23
N ASN A 79 -15.71 -19.97 -4.03
CA ASN A 79 -15.83 -21.29 -4.61
C ASN A 79 -16.47 -21.20 -6.01
N SER A 80 -16.89 -22.32 -6.58
CA SER A 80 -17.53 -22.37 -7.90
C SER A 80 -18.93 -21.73 -7.96
N GLU A 81 -19.57 -21.51 -6.81
CA GLU A 81 -20.97 -21.06 -6.73
C GLU A 81 -21.10 -19.62 -6.23
N GLN A 82 -20.07 -19.10 -5.55
CA GLN A 82 -20.10 -17.75 -4.97
C GLN A 82 -18.76 -17.05 -5.00
N GLU A 83 -18.80 -15.72 -5.18
CA GLU A 83 -17.66 -14.87 -4.88
C GLU A 83 -17.45 -14.79 -3.35
N GLY A 84 -16.21 -15.03 -2.92
CA GLY A 84 -15.83 -14.91 -1.51
C GLY A 84 -15.74 -13.46 -1.06
N ASP A 85 -15.96 -13.21 0.23
CA ASP A 85 -15.74 -11.92 0.82
C ASP A 85 -14.25 -11.61 0.96
N LEU A 86 -13.88 -10.34 0.89
CA LEU A 86 -12.52 -9.88 1.12
C LEU A 86 -12.42 -9.29 2.54
N VAL A 87 -11.41 -9.70 3.30
CA VAL A 87 -11.29 -9.30 4.70
C VAL A 87 -9.92 -8.70 4.96
N TYR A 88 -9.89 -7.42 5.31
CA TYR A 88 -8.73 -6.72 5.84
C TYR A 88 -8.66 -6.98 7.35
N TYR A 89 -7.88 -7.98 7.74
CA TYR A 89 -7.68 -8.32 9.15
C TYR A 89 -6.75 -7.30 9.80
N GLN A 90 -7.10 -6.79 10.97
CA GLN A 90 -6.20 -5.89 11.71
C GLN A 90 -4.86 -6.58 12.00
N GLY A 91 -3.75 -5.97 11.59
CA GLY A 91 -2.43 -6.61 11.65
C GLY A 91 -2.07 -7.17 13.02
N HIS A 92 -2.33 -6.40 14.09
CA HIS A 92 -2.04 -6.80 15.46
C HIS A 92 -2.91 -7.95 15.99
N ALA A 93 -3.99 -8.32 15.30
CA ALA A 93 -4.87 -9.43 15.65
C ALA A 93 -4.50 -10.75 14.94
N CYS A 94 -3.48 -10.78 14.08
CA CYS A 94 -3.08 -11.96 13.31
C CYS A 94 -2.83 -13.22 14.15
N PRO A 95 -2.34 -13.19 15.42
CA PRO A 95 -2.22 -14.39 16.23
C PRO A 95 -3.54 -15.16 16.39
N GLY A 96 -4.67 -14.44 16.44
CA GLY A 96 -5.99 -15.08 16.48
C GLY A 96 -6.36 -15.77 15.18
N VAL A 97 -6.01 -15.19 14.03
CA VAL A 97 -6.25 -15.79 12.71
C VAL A 97 -5.39 -17.05 12.54
N TYR A 98 -4.12 -17.02 12.98
CA TYR A 98 -3.27 -18.21 12.99
C TYR A 98 -3.80 -19.31 13.92
N ALA A 99 -4.25 -18.92 15.12
CA ALA A 99 -4.88 -19.87 16.06
C ALA A 99 -6.14 -20.50 15.46
N ARG A 100 -6.93 -19.73 14.70
CA ARG A 100 -8.10 -20.24 13.97
C ARG A 100 -7.68 -21.22 12.88
N ALA A 101 -6.71 -20.89 12.05
CA ALA A 101 -6.18 -21.76 11.01
C ALA A 101 -5.59 -23.07 11.59
N PHE A 102 -5.01 -22.99 12.78
CA PHE A 102 -4.53 -24.18 13.52
C PHE A 102 -5.70 -25.12 13.91
N LEU A 103 -6.78 -24.59 14.48
CA LEU A 103 -7.97 -25.42 14.79
C LEU A 103 -8.60 -25.99 13.51
N GLU A 104 -8.62 -25.24 12.43
CA GLU A 104 -9.10 -25.66 11.11
C GLU A 104 -8.20 -26.73 10.45
N GLY A 105 -6.98 -26.96 10.96
CA GLY A 105 -6.04 -27.94 10.41
C GLY A 105 -5.21 -27.42 9.23
N ARG A 106 -5.25 -26.13 8.95
CA ARG A 106 -4.49 -25.45 7.90
C ARG A 106 -3.06 -25.09 8.33
N LEU A 107 -2.86 -24.93 9.63
CA LEU A 107 -1.56 -24.74 10.27
C LEU A 107 -1.34 -25.82 11.31
N SER A 108 -0.08 -26.17 11.54
CA SER A 108 0.35 -27.14 12.53
C SER A 108 0.81 -26.49 13.84
N GLY A 109 1.01 -27.28 14.89
CA GLY A 109 1.65 -26.79 16.12
C GLY A 109 3.09 -26.36 15.91
N PHE A 110 3.76 -26.90 14.90
CA PHE A 110 5.10 -26.48 14.50
C PHE A 110 5.07 -25.06 13.94
N ASP A 111 4.13 -24.73 13.05
CA ASP A 111 3.97 -23.39 12.47
C ASP A 111 3.74 -22.35 13.59
N LEU A 112 2.85 -22.66 14.54
CA LEU A 112 2.59 -21.78 15.68
C LEU A 112 3.81 -21.59 16.58
N SER A 113 4.64 -22.64 16.75
CA SER A 113 5.89 -22.56 17.52
C SER A 113 6.95 -21.68 16.86
N ASN A 114 6.88 -21.57 15.54
CA ASN A 114 7.76 -20.71 14.73
C ASN A 114 7.15 -19.34 14.40
N PHE A 115 6.23 -18.85 15.21
CA PHE A 115 5.70 -17.49 15.07
C PHE A 115 6.82 -16.45 15.19
N ARG A 116 6.92 -15.55 14.21
CA ARG A 116 7.98 -14.55 14.05
C ARG A 116 9.38 -15.15 13.84
N ARG A 117 9.46 -16.37 13.34
CA ARG A 117 10.71 -17.07 13.01
C ARG A 117 10.74 -17.53 11.56
N GLU A 118 10.47 -16.60 10.63
CA GLU A 118 10.38 -16.84 9.19
C GLU A 118 11.63 -17.48 8.58
N LEU A 119 12.80 -17.25 9.17
CA LEU A 119 14.09 -17.78 8.73
C LEU A 119 14.42 -19.16 9.34
N SER A 120 13.48 -19.77 10.04
CA SER A 120 13.63 -21.17 10.49
C SER A 120 13.84 -22.08 9.28
N PRO A 121 14.68 -23.15 9.37
CA PRO A 121 14.97 -24.04 8.23
C PRO A 121 13.73 -24.66 7.57
N GLU A 122 12.68 -24.89 8.34
CA GLU A 122 11.41 -25.44 7.88
C GLU A 122 10.32 -24.36 7.68
N GLY A 123 10.70 -23.07 7.72
CA GLY A 123 9.80 -21.92 7.63
C GLY A 123 9.17 -21.53 8.97
N GLY A 124 8.49 -20.40 9.00
CA GLY A 124 7.79 -19.89 10.17
C GLY A 124 6.75 -18.84 9.80
N LEU A 125 5.88 -18.52 10.77
CA LEU A 125 4.81 -17.55 10.54
C LEU A 125 5.33 -16.12 10.62
N PRO A 126 4.95 -15.25 9.68
CA PRO A 126 5.28 -13.82 9.73
C PRO A 126 4.58 -13.14 10.90
N SER A 127 5.16 -12.02 11.30
CA SER A 127 4.66 -11.22 12.44
C SER A 127 3.28 -10.64 12.23
N TYR A 128 2.94 -10.37 10.97
CA TYR A 128 1.70 -9.72 10.53
C TYR A 128 1.23 -10.29 9.19
N PRO A 129 0.04 -9.91 8.70
CA PRO A 129 -0.38 -10.28 7.37
C PRO A 129 0.59 -9.76 6.31
N HIS A 130 1.24 -10.67 5.58
CA HIS A 130 2.15 -10.39 4.48
C HIS A 130 1.85 -11.31 3.31
N PRO A 131 1.16 -10.83 2.25
CA PRO A 131 0.86 -11.64 1.07
C PRO A 131 2.10 -12.26 0.41
N ARG A 132 3.22 -11.54 0.40
CA ARG A 132 4.47 -12.04 -0.17
C ARG A 132 5.07 -13.21 0.61
N LEU A 133 4.91 -13.24 1.92
CA LEU A 133 5.48 -14.28 2.79
C LEU A 133 4.56 -15.49 2.94
N MET A 134 3.26 -15.29 2.79
CA MET A 134 2.25 -16.36 2.79
C MET A 134 1.27 -16.15 1.61
N PRO A 135 1.72 -16.39 0.36
CA PRO A 135 1.00 -15.98 -0.85
C PRO A 135 -0.32 -16.72 -1.11
N GLU A 136 -0.54 -17.86 -0.47
CA GLU A 136 -1.81 -18.61 -0.56
C GLU A 136 -2.75 -18.33 0.62
N PHE A 137 -2.28 -17.55 1.61
CA PHE A 137 -3.02 -17.31 2.85
C PHE A 137 -3.47 -15.84 2.95
N TRP A 138 -2.54 -14.88 3.00
CA TRP A 138 -2.85 -13.47 3.19
C TRP A 138 -3.17 -12.75 1.88
N GLN A 139 -4.20 -11.89 1.91
CA GLN A 139 -4.57 -11.04 0.77
C GLN A 139 -4.04 -9.61 0.92
N PHE A 140 -4.04 -9.07 2.15
CA PHE A 140 -3.78 -7.66 2.41
C PHE A 140 -2.79 -7.46 3.57
N PRO A 141 -1.72 -6.64 3.40
CA PRO A 141 -0.88 -6.19 4.51
C PRO A 141 -1.59 -5.04 5.23
N THR A 142 -1.74 -5.15 6.53
CA THR A 142 -2.61 -4.25 7.31
C THR A 142 -1.95 -3.70 8.56
N VAL A 143 -0.63 -3.89 8.73
CA VAL A 143 0.07 -3.46 9.94
C VAL A 143 0.40 -1.97 9.94
N SER A 144 0.69 -1.38 8.77
CA SER A 144 0.84 0.06 8.65
C SER A 144 -0.54 0.71 8.78
N MET A 145 -0.75 1.35 9.94
CA MET A 145 -2.05 1.91 10.29
C MET A 145 -2.44 3.04 9.35
N GLY A 146 -3.70 3.13 9.01
CA GLY A 146 -4.24 4.08 8.03
C GLY A 146 -4.31 3.54 6.60
N LEU A 147 -3.51 2.54 6.21
CA LEU A 147 -3.53 2.01 4.84
C LEU A 147 -4.74 1.09 4.59
N ALA A 148 -5.08 0.23 5.55
CA ALA A 148 -6.22 -0.68 5.41
C ALA A 148 -7.56 0.04 5.16
N PRO A 149 -7.89 1.14 5.87
CA PRO A 149 -9.07 1.95 5.55
C PRO A 149 -9.07 2.42 4.10
N MET A 150 -7.99 3.08 3.63
CA MET A 150 -7.90 3.56 2.26
C MET A 150 -8.03 2.44 1.24
N MET A 151 -7.18 1.42 1.33
CA MET A 151 -7.14 0.31 0.38
C MET A 151 -8.49 -0.40 0.29
N SER A 152 -9.21 -0.58 1.40
CA SER A 152 -10.51 -1.26 1.40
C SER A 152 -11.62 -0.45 0.73
N ILE A 153 -11.60 0.88 0.79
CA ILE A 153 -12.51 1.76 0.04
C ILE A 153 -12.30 1.54 -1.46
N TYR A 154 -11.05 1.60 -1.93
CA TYR A 154 -10.75 1.46 -3.35
C TYR A 154 -10.88 0.01 -3.85
N GLN A 155 -10.71 -0.97 -2.97
CA GLN A 155 -11.04 -2.37 -3.27
C GLN A 155 -12.54 -2.54 -3.50
N ALA A 156 -13.38 -1.93 -2.66
CA ALA A 156 -14.84 -1.96 -2.81
C ALA A 156 -15.30 -1.23 -4.08
N ARG A 157 -14.67 -0.09 -4.37
CA ARG A 157 -14.91 0.68 -5.60
C ARG A 157 -14.49 -0.07 -6.85
N LEU A 158 -13.33 -0.74 -6.82
CA LEU A 158 -12.86 -1.56 -7.95
C LEU A 158 -13.83 -2.70 -8.26
N ALA A 159 -14.41 -3.37 -7.26
CA ALA A 159 -15.42 -4.39 -7.48
C ALA A 159 -16.59 -3.83 -8.31
N ARG A 160 -17.13 -2.66 -7.95
CA ARG A 160 -18.21 -1.99 -8.68
C ARG A 160 -17.78 -1.52 -10.07
N TYR A 161 -16.54 -1.02 -10.19
CA TYR A 161 -15.96 -0.65 -11.48
C TYR A 161 -15.86 -1.84 -12.45
N LEU A 162 -15.37 -2.99 -11.98
CA LEU A 162 -15.28 -4.20 -12.80
C LEU A 162 -16.65 -4.74 -13.20
N GLU A 163 -17.64 -4.67 -12.30
CA GLU A 163 -19.04 -5.02 -12.58
C GLU A 163 -19.63 -4.09 -13.65
N SER A 164 -19.42 -2.79 -13.52
CA SER A 164 -19.93 -1.78 -14.47
C SER A 164 -19.32 -1.91 -15.86
N ARG A 165 -18.07 -2.37 -15.95
CA ARG A 165 -17.39 -2.64 -17.22
C ARG A 165 -17.67 -4.02 -17.80
N GLY A 166 -18.47 -4.85 -17.14
CA GLY A 166 -18.75 -6.23 -17.57
C GLY A 166 -17.54 -7.17 -17.50
N LEU A 167 -16.51 -6.82 -16.71
CA LEU A 167 -15.33 -7.66 -16.47
C LEU A 167 -15.55 -8.64 -15.32
N LYS A 168 -16.50 -8.35 -14.45
CA LYS A 168 -16.93 -9.16 -13.33
C LYS A 168 -18.45 -9.22 -13.30
N GLU A 169 -19.01 -10.40 -13.03
CA GLU A 169 -20.45 -10.52 -12.79
C GLU A 169 -20.84 -9.78 -11.50
N PRO A 170 -22.00 -9.10 -11.49
CA PRO A 170 -22.53 -8.48 -10.29
C PRO A 170 -22.70 -9.50 -9.16
N SER A 171 -22.26 -9.15 -7.95
CA SER A 171 -22.33 -10.03 -6.80
C SER A 171 -22.68 -9.29 -5.51
N ASP A 172 -23.07 -10.04 -4.49
CA ASP A 172 -23.31 -9.57 -3.14
C ASP A 172 -22.06 -9.63 -2.24
N GLN A 173 -20.87 -9.79 -2.85
CA GLN A 173 -19.58 -9.82 -2.15
C GLN A 173 -19.43 -8.61 -1.23
N LYS A 174 -18.96 -8.85 -0.02
CA LYS A 174 -18.63 -7.81 0.95
C LYS A 174 -17.13 -7.67 1.14
N ILE A 175 -16.69 -6.44 1.34
CA ILE A 175 -15.33 -6.09 1.74
C ILE A 175 -15.41 -5.64 3.21
N TRP A 176 -14.75 -6.42 4.08
CA TRP A 176 -14.70 -6.16 5.51
C TRP A 176 -13.36 -5.55 5.89
N ALA A 177 -13.34 -4.46 6.66
CA ALA A 177 -12.12 -3.91 7.21
C ALA A 177 -12.20 -3.83 8.74
N PHE A 178 -11.29 -4.53 9.42
CA PHE A 178 -11.15 -4.53 10.88
C PHE A 178 -10.10 -3.52 11.29
N LEU A 179 -10.54 -2.50 12.01
CA LEU A 179 -9.76 -1.31 12.33
C LEU A 179 -9.74 -1.07 13.84
N GLY A 180 -8.72 -0.36 14.33
CA GLY A 180 -8.68 0.14 15.72
C GLY A 180 -9.23 1.55 15.85
N ASP A 181 -9.80 1.88 17.00
CA ASP A 181 -10.21 3.26 17.31
C ASP A 181 -9.02 4.23 17.37
N GLY A 182 -7.87 3.78 17.86
CA GLY A 182 -6.62 4.54 17.83
C GLY A 182 -6.07 4.74 16.40
N GLU A 183 -6.31 3.81 15.48
CA GLU A 183 -5.96 3.92 14.06
C GLU A 183 -6.71 5.07 13.37
N MET A 184 -7.85 5.49 13.91
CA MET A 184 -8.60 6.64 13.41
C MET A 184 -7.92 7.99 13.70
N ASP A 185 -6.80 8.01 14.39
CA ASP A 185 -5.95 9.21 14.51
C ASP A 185 -5.15 9.48 13.23
N GLU A 186 -4.86 8.44 12.42
CA GLU A 186 -4.19 8.61 11.13
C GLU A 186 -5.07 9.41 10.16
N PRO A 187 -4.53 10.46 9.52
CA PRO A 187 -5.27 11.22 8.51
C PRO A 187 -5.81 10.34 7.38
N GLU A 188 -5.05 9.33 6.99
CA GLU A 188 -5.37 8.34 5.97
C GLU A 188 -6.66 7.56 6.31
N SER A 189 -6.87 7.26 7.58
CA SER A 189 -8.06 6.53 8.04
C SER A 189 -9.36 7.30 7.87
N ARG A 190 -9.31 8.62 7.88
CA ARG A 190 -10.47 9.51 7.81
C ARG A 190 -10.58 10.27 6.49
N GLY A 191 -9.48 10.46 5.80
CA GLY A 191 -9.40 11.35 4.65
C GLY A 191 -10.32 10.95 3.50
N LEU A 192 -10.55 9.67 3.32
CA LEU A 192 -11.27 9.12 2.16
C LEU A 192 -12.65 8.52 2.47
N ILE A 193 -13.13 8.59 3.72
CA ILE A 193 -14.46 8.05 4.08
C ILE A 193 -15.59 8.72 3.28
N GLY A 194 -15.42 9.99 2.89
CA GLY A 194 -16.35 10.72 2.04
C GLY A 194 -16.53 10.07 0.66
N VAL A 195 -15.45 9.50 0.08
CA VAL A 195 -15.50 8.81 -1.21
C VAL A 195 -16.43 7.60 -1.15
N ALA A 196 -16.30 6.78 -0.11
CA ALA A 196 -17.15 5.61 0.06
C ALA A 196 -18.64 5.97 0.19
N GLY A 197 -18.96 7.03 0.95
CA GLY A 197 -20.33 7.51 1.11
C GLY A 197 -20.88 8.09 -0.19
N TRP A 198 -20.11 8.89 -0.90
CA TRP A 198 -20.51 9.50 -2.17
C TRP A 198 -20.70 8.46 -3.28
N GLU A 199 -19.80 7.50 -3.40
CA GLU A 199 -19.89 6.36 -4.33
C GLU A 199 -20.98 5.33 -3.90
N LYS A 200 -21.55 5.47 -2.70
CA LYS A 200 -22.55 4.56 -2.13
C LYS A 200 -22.09 3.10 -2.08
N LEU A 201 -20.87 2.87 -1.64
CA LEU A 201 -20.24 1.54 -1.61
C LEU A 201 -20.87 0.63 -0.55
N ASP A 202 -22.08 0.14 -0.78
CA ASP A 202 -22.83 -0.75 0.12
C ASP A 202 -22.23 -2.18 0.24
N ASN A 203 -21.20 -2.45 -0.51
CA ASN A 203 -20.35 -3.63 -0.38
C ASN A 203 -19.20 -3.46 0.62
N LEU A 204 -19.04 -2.28 1.26
CA LEU A 204 -17.99 -1.99 2.23
C LEU A 204 -18.53 -1.96 3.66
N ILE A 205 -17.89 -2.71 4.56
CA ILE A 205 -18.22 -2.78 5.98
C ILE A 205 -16.96 -2.56 6.82
N TYR A 206 -16.94 -1.49 7.61
CA TYR A 206 -15.91 -1.27 8.62
C TYR A 206 -16.36 -1.81 9.98
N VAL A 207 -15.46 -2.49 10.67
CA VAL A 207 -15.63 -2.93 12.06
C VAL A 207 -14.54 -2.27 12.90
N ILE A 208 -14.90 -1.21 13.60
CA ILE A 208 -13.96 -0.48 14.46
C ILE A 208 -14.01 -1.05 15.86
N ASN A 209 -12.91 -1.67 16.28
CA ASN A 209 -12.71 -2.18 17.63
C ASN A 209 -12.40 -1.03 18.59
N CYS A 210 -13.46 -0.46 19.19
CA CYS A 210 -13.38 0.66 20.11
C CYS A 210 -13.00 0.16 21.52
N ASN A 211 -11.74 -0.18 21.72
CA ASN A 211 -11.21 -0.58 23.02
C ASN A 211 -10.74 0.62 23.88
N LEU A 212 -10.90 1.84 23.38
CA LEU A 212 -10.64 3.14 23.99
C LEU A 212 -9.16 3.42 24.31
N GLN A 213 -8.22 2.56 23.87
CA GLN A 213 -6.80 2.67 24.22
C GLN A 213 -5.88 2.64 23.01
N ARG A 214 -4.92 3.56 23.01
CA ARG A 214 -3.72 3.54 22.17
C ARG A 214 -2.60 2.73 22.86
N LEU A 215 -1.37 2.92 22.38
CA LEU A 215 -0.18 2.31 22.96
C LEU A 215 0.12 2.89 24.35
N ASP A 216 0.10 4.20 24.48
CA ASP A 216 0.54 4.93 25.67
C ASP A 216 -0.60 5.30 26.63
N GLY A 217 -1.85 5.27 26.17
CA GLY A 217 -2.97 5.72 26.97
C GLY A 217 -4.31 5.68 26.25
N PRO A 218 -5.32 6.42 26.74
CA PRO A 218 -6.62 6.48 26.11
C PRO A 218 -6.59 7.19 24.75
N VAL A 219 -7.48 6.79 23.84
CA VAL A 219 -7.68 7.46 22.55
C VAL A 219 -8.26 8.86 22.77
N ARG A 220 -9.29 8.96 23.60
CA ARG A 220 -9.96 10.22 23.99
C ARG A 220 -10.27 10.23 25.48
N GLY A 221 -9.26 10.40 26.32
CA GLY A 221 -9.42 10.29 27.78
C GLY A 221 -10.54 11.17 28.36
N ASN A 222 -10.61 12.44 27.97
CA ASN A 222 -11.61 13.43 28.41
C ASN A 222 -12.77 13.60 27.40
N GLY A 223 -12.84 12.74 26.38
CA GLY A 223 -13.88 12.76 25.34
C GLY A 223 -14.56 11.41 25.20
N LYS A 224 -15.18 11.22 24.01
CA LYS A 224 -15.90 10.00 23.64
C LYS A 224 -15.63 9.69 22.17
N ILE A 225 -14.72 8.77 21.90
CA ILE A 225 -14.29 8.41 20.54
C ILE A 225 -15.44 7.85 19.71
N ILE A 226 -16.34 7.05 20.28
CA ILE A 226 -17.46 6.46 19.56
C ILE A 226 -18.39 7.54 19.02
N GLN A 227 -18.72 8.57 19.82
CA GLN A 227 -19.57 9.69 19.36
C GLN A 227 -18.85 10.58 18.33
N GLU A 228 -17.53 10.77 18.48
CA GLU A 228 -16.73 11.47 17.50
C GLU A 228 -16.74 10.76 16.14
N LEU A 229 -16.54 9.43 16.15
CA LEU A 229 -16.55 8.62 14.94
C LEU A 229 -17.96 8.52 14.34
N GLU A 230 -19.01 8.36 15.18
CA GLU A 230 -20.40 8.39 14.70
C GLU A 230 -20.68 9.65 13.89
N ALA A 231 -20.30 10.82 14.44
CA ALA A 231 -20.51 12.10 13.76
C ALA A 231 -19.72 12.20 12.45
N ALA A 232 -18.47 11.74 12.43
CA ALA A 232 -17.61 11.77 11.24
C ALA A 232 -18.15 10.89 10.12
N PHE A 233 -18.49 9.64 10.40
CA PHE A 233 -19.00 8.69 9.42
C PHE A 233 -20.42 9.05 8.95
N ALA A 234 -21.31 9.44 9.86
CA ALA A 234 -22.64 9.88 9.47
C ALA A 234 -22.60 11.14 8.58
N GLY A 235 -21.70 12.09 8.90
CA GLY A 235 -21.46 13.27 8.07
C GLY A 235 -20.89 12.94 6.68
N ALA A 236 -20.17 11.84 6.56
CA ALA A 236 -19.63 11.31 5.29
C ALA A 236 -20.64 10.42 4.53
N GLY A 237 -21.87 10.25 4.99
CA GLY A 237 -22.93 9.51 4.31
C GLY A 237 -22.94 8.00 4.59
N TRP A 238 -22.28 7.54 5.65
CA TRP A 238 -22.26 6.15 6.06
C TRP A 238 -23.46 5.78 6.93
N ASN A 239 -23.91 4.55 6.83
CA ASN A 239 -24.74 3.88 7.82
C ASN A 239 -23.89 3.55 9.06
N VAL A 240 -24.27 4.07 10.23
CA VAL A 240 -23.51 3.88 11.47
C VAL A 240 -24.27 2.95 12.42
N ILE A 241 -23.64 1.86 12.82
CA ILE A 241 -24.18 0.88 13.77
C ILE A 241 -23.29 0.88 15.02
N LYS A 242 -23.84 1.26 16.16
CA LYS A 242 -23.16 1.22 17.46
C LYS A 242 -23.47 -0.08 18.19
N VAL A 243 -22.43 -0.69 18.76
CA VAL A 243 -22.48 -1.91 19.59
C VAL A 243 -21.73 -1.62 20.90
N ILE A 244 -22.39 -0.93 21.83
CA ILE A 244 -21.78 -0.37 23.03
C ILE A 244 -21.96 -1.28 24.22
N TRP A 245 -23.22 -1.69 24.49
CA TRP A 245 -23.61 -2.41 25.67
C TRP A 245 -23.98 -3.86 25.37
N GLY A 246 -23.50 -4.79 26.19
CA GLY A 246 -23.87 -6.19 26.12
C GLY A 246 -25.30 -6.44 26.60
N SER A 247 -25.81 -7.66 26.40
CA SER A 247 -27.17 -8.06 26.78
C SER A 247 -27.43 -7.96 28.28
N ASP A 248 -26.39 -7.97 29.12
CA ASP A 248 -26.49 -7.78 30.58
C ASP A 248 -27.06 -6.40 30.97
N TRP A 249 -26.95 -5.42 30.10
CA TRP A 249 -27.47 -4.08 30.30
C TRP A 249 -28.94 -3.93 29.89
N ASP A 250 -29.46 -4.83 29.06
CA ASP A 250 -30.84 -4.66 28.49
C ASP A 250 -31.90 -4.53 29.58
N ALA A 251 -31.83 -5.39 30.61
CA ALA A 251 -32.80 -5.32 31.74
C ALA A 251 -32.67 -4.04 32.59
N LEU A 252 -31.50 -3.42 32.66
CA LEU A 252 -31.31 -2.13 33.36
C LEU A 252 -31.84 -0.98 32.51
N LEU A 253 -31.59 -1.01 31.21
CA LEU A 253 -32.10 0.01 30.27
C LEU A 253 -33.61 -0.03 30.15
N GLU A 254 -34.22 -1.23 30.13
CA GLU A 254 -35.70 -1.39 30.13
C GLU A 254 -36.33 -0.79 31.37
N LYS A 255 -35.68 -0.89 32.53
CA LYS A 255 -36.15 -0.32 33.80
C LYS A 255 -35.89 1.18 33.92
N ASP A 256 -35.03 1.76 33.09
CA ASP A 256 -34.74 3.21 33.15
C ASP A 256 -35.84 4.06 32.47
N THR A 257 -37.01 4.09 33.07
CA THR A 257 -38.14 4.88 32.58
C THR A 257 -37.90 6.39 32.61
N SER A 258 -36.92 6.83 33.37
CA SER A 258 -36.55 8.25 33.50
C SER A 258 -35.52 8.72 32.45
N GLY A 259 -34.85 7.81 31.78
CA GLY A 259 -33.72 8.09 30.91
C GLY A 259 -32.45 8.55 31.64
N LEU A 260 -32.41 8.41 32.96
CA LEU A 260 -31.30 8.90 33.77
C LEU A 260 -30.06 8.03 33.63
N LEU A 261 -30.21 6.72 33.43
CA LEU A 261 -29.11 5.81 33.15
C LEU A 261 -28.42 6.15 31.82
N VAL A 262 -29.23 6.39 30.79
CA VAL A 262 -28.71 6.81 29.45
C VAL A 262 -27.96 8.14 29.58
N LYS A 263 -28.57 9.12 30.29
CA LYS A 263 -27.92 10.41 30.54
C LYS A 263 -26.59 10.25 31.29
N ARG A 264 -26.51 9.34 32.29
CA ARG A 264 -25.27 9.05 33.00
C ARG A 264 -24.21 8.44 32.06
N MET A 265 -24.58 7.49 31.19
CA MET A 265 -23.73 6.91 30.17
C MET A 265 -23.18 7.98 29.23
N GLU A 266 -23.97 8.97 28.85
CA GLU A 266 -23.55 10.10 28.01
C GLU A 266 -22.55 11.04 28.72
N GLN A 267 -22.68 11.24 30.02
CA GLN A 267 -21.83 12.12 30.80
C GLN A 267 -20.45 11.54 31.07
N VAL A 268 -20.33 10.22 31.15
CA VAL A 268 -19.08 9.53 31.47
C VAL A 268 -18.13 9.58 30.28
N VAL A 269 -16.91 10.07 30.49
CA VAL A 269 -15.84 10.11 29.46
C VAL A 269 -15.15 8.76 29.33
N ASP A 270 -14.47 8.56 28.19
CA ASP A 270 -13.81 7.28 27.87
C ASP A 270 -12.76 6.85 28.92
N GLY A 271 -11.98 7.79 29.45
CA GLY A 271 -11.01 7.48 30.49
C GLY A 271 -11.68 6.92 31.77
N GLN A 272 -12.89 7.36 32.10
CA GLN A 272 -13.63 6.84 33.23
C GLN A 272 -14.28 5.49 32.92
N PHE A 273 -14.73 5.25 31.66
CA PHE A 273 -15.15 3.91 31.23
C PHE A 273 -14.01 2.88 31.27
N GLN A 274 -12.78 3.29 30.95
CA GLN A 274 -11.59 2.44 31.15
C GLN A 274 -11.37 2.12 32.63
N LYS A 275 -11.52 3.13 33.50
CA LYS A 275 -11.40 2.92 34.96
C LYS A 275 -12.42 1.90 35.45
N TYR A 276 -13.69 2.00 35.00
CA TYR A 276 -14.71 1.01 35.39
C TYR A 276 -14.40 -0.41 34.94
N ALA A 277 -13.77 -0.58 33.78
CA ALA A 277 -13.41 -1.90 33.29
C ALA A 277 -12.40 -2.66 34.17
N VAL A 278 -11.67 -1.94 35.04
CA VAL A 278 -10.64 -2.51 35.94
C VAL A 278 -10.94 -2.25 37.42
N SER A 279 -12.13 -1.81 37.75
CA SER A 279 -12.56 -1.47 39.09
C SER A 279 -13.47 -2.53 39.68
N SER A 280 -13.49 -2.61 41.04
CA SER A 280 -14.46 -3.45 41.77
C SER A 280 -15.89 -3.01 41.58
N GLY A 281 -16.83 -3.91 41.74
CA GLY A 281 -18.26 -3.61 41.69
C GLY A 281 -18.70 -2.60 42.74
N ASP A 282 -18.06 -2.57 43.92
CA ASP A 282 -18.26 -1.54 44.95
C ASP A 282 -17.90 -0.14 44.41
N TYR A 283 -16.79 0.01 43.67
CA TYR A 283 -16.43 1.29 43.04
C TYR A 283 -17.42 1.69 41.95
N ILE A 284 -17.84 0.74 41.10
CA ILE A 284 -18.83 0.98 40.04
C ILE A 284 -20.16 1.41 40.64
N ARG A 285 -20.60 0.74 41.69
CA ARG A 285 -21.81 1.09 42.44
C ARG A 285 -21.76 2.50 42.98
N LYS A 286 -20.64 2.86 43.64
CA LYS A 286 -20.49 4.17 44.31
C LYS A 286 -20.31 5.31 43.33
N ASP A 287 -19.52 5.13 42.30
CA ASP A 287 -19.13 6.21 41.38
C ASP A 287 -20.08 6.32 40.19
N PHE A 288 -20.39 5.20 39.51
CA PHE A 288 -21.27 5.24 38.32
C PHE A 288 -22.74 5.35 38.72
N PHE A 289 -23.26 4.39 39.51
CA PHE A 289 -24.68 4.37 39.92
C PHE A 289 -24.96 5.33 41.05
N GLY A 290 -23.98 5.59 41.93
CA GLY A 290 -24.09 6.53 43.06
C GLY A 290 -24.21 8.00 42.64
N ALA A 291 -24.08 8.32 41.38
CA ALA A 291 -24.28 9.67 40.85
C ALA A 291 -25.71 10.19 41.12
N HIS A 292 -26.69 9.28 41.16
CA HIS A 292 -28.09 9.60 41.43
C HIS A 292 -28.75 8.49 42.28
N PRO A 293 -29.61 8.83 43.25
CA PRO A 293 -30.32 7.85 44.09
C PRO A 293 -31.14 6.84 43.27
N GLU A 294 -31.77 7.30 42.18
CA GLU A 294 -32.58 6.48 41.31
C GLU A 294 -31.77 5.41 40.60
N LEU A 295 -30.51 5.70 40.27
CA LEU A 295 -29.60 4.72 39.67
C LEU A 295 -29.12 3.65 40.67
N LEU A 296 -28.93 4.03 41.95
CA LEU A 296 -28.67 3.07 43.02
C LEU A 296 -29.87 2.12 43.22
N GLU A 297 -31.10 2.63 43.11
CA GLU A 297 -32.29 1.81 43.25
C GLU A 297 -32.40 0.79 42.11
N LEU A 298 -31.99 1.13 40.86
CA LEU A 298 -31.97 0.20 39.72
C LEU A 298 -31.09 -1.02 40.02
N VAL A 299 -29.98 -0.85 40.74
CA VAL A 299 -29.01 -1.90 41.01
C VAL A 299 -28.98 -2.42 42.44
N LYS A 300 -30.00 -2.09 43.27
CA LYS A 300 -30.08 -2.51 44.67
C LYS A 300 -29.98 -4.02 44.89
N ASN A 301 -30.50 -4.80 43.94
CA ASN A 301 -30.49 -6.27 43.98
C ASN A 301 -29.33 -6.92 43.23
N TYR A 302 -28.40 -6.15 42.67
CA TYR A 302 -27.22 -6.64 42.01
C TYR A 302 -26.08 -6.80 43.06
N SER A 303 -25.35 -7.93 43.02
CA SER A 303 -24.11 -8.05 43.78
C SER A 303 -22.99 -7.25 43.07
N ASP A 304 -21.89 -7.01 43.78
CA ASP A 304 -20.76 -6.31 43.19
C ASP A 304 -20.11 -7.13 42.06
N GLU A 305 -20.08 -8.45 42.19
CA GLU A 305 -19.61 -9.35 41.10
C GLU A 305 -20.52 -9.30 39.85
N GLN A 306 -21.82 -9.06 40.02
CA GLN A 306 -22.73 -8.86 38.92
C GLN A 306 -22.49 -7.53 38.21
N LEU A 307 -22.17 -6.45 38.94
CA LEU A 307 -21.80 -5.17 38.38
C LEU A 307 -20.47 -5.20 37.61
N GLU A 308 -19.47 -5.97 38.11
CA GLU A 308 -18.20 -6.20 37.43
C GLU A 308 -18.37 -6.96 36.10
N LYS A 309 -19.39 -7.83 36.03
CA LYS A 309 -19.68 -8.66 34.83
C LYS A 309 -20.50 -7.94 33.77
N LEU A 310 -21.00 -6.73 34.03
CA LEU A 310 -21.69 -5.93 33.01
C LEU A 310 -20.78 -5.65 31.79
N ASN A 311 -21.05 -6.33 30.70
CA ASN A 311 -20.10 -6.43 29.60
C ASN A 311 -20.32 -5.34 28.52
N ARG A 312 -19.28 -5.16 27.68
CA ARG A 312 -19.36 -4.29 26.49
C ARG A 312 -19.95 -5.07 25.32
N GLY A 313 -20.67 -4.38 24.42
CA GLY A 313 -21.39 -4.98 23.30
C GLY A 313 -20.49 -5.76 22.34
N GLY A 314 -19.25 -5.28 22.10
CA GLY A 314 -18.28 -5.98 21.26
C GLY A 314 -17.77 -7.34 21.79
N HIS A 315 -18.10 -7.68 23.05
CA HIS A 315 -17.84 -9.02 23.61
C HIS A 315 -19.07 -9.92 23.62
N ASP A 316 -20.24 -9.40 23.25
CA ASP A 316 -21.50 -10.14 23.19
C ASP A 316 -21.79 -10.65 21.77
N SER A 317 -21.77 -11.96 21.59
CA SER A 317 -21.95 -12.57 20.26
C SER A 317 -23.31 -12.27 19.64
N LEU A 318 -24.38 -12.10 20.43
CA LEU A 318 -25.70 -11.73 19.89
C LEU A 318 -25.71 -10.29 19.38
N LYS A 319 -25.16 -9.37 20.16
CA LYS A 319 -25.08 -7.95 19.76
C LYS A 319 -24.24 -7.76 18.51
N VAL A 320 -23.09 -8.46 18.43
CA VAL A 320 -22.20 -8.44 17.24
C VAL A 320 -22.90 -9.07 16.04
N TYR A 321 -23.53 -10.25 16.22
CA TYR A 321 -24.25 -10.91 15.13
C TYR A 321 -25.37 -10.00 14.57
N THR A 322 -26.13 -9.37 15.45
CA THR A 322 -27.19 -8.45 15.09
C THR A 322 -26.66 -7.27 14.24
N ALA A 323 -25.55 -6.68 14.67
CA ALA A 323 -24.90 -5.59 13.94
C ALA A 323 -24.40 -6.02 12.56
N TYR A 324 -23.76 -7.20 12.48
CA TYR A 324 -23.24 -7.73 11.21
C TYR A 324 -24.36 -8.07 10.24
N LYS A 325 -25.44 -8.67 10.74
CA LYS A 325 -26.63 -8.95 9.93
C LYS A 325 -27.23 -7.65 9.38
N ALA A 326 -27.43 -6.64 10.23
CA ALA A 326 -27.93 -5.34 9.80
C ALA A 326 -26.99 -4.65 8.78
N ALA A 327 -25.67 -4.81 8.92
CA ALA A 327 -24.69 -4.26 7.98
C ALA A 327 -24.72 -4.97 6.62
N VAL A 328 -24.82 -6.29 6.61
CA VAL A 328 -24.86 -7.08 5.36
C VAL A 328 -26.15 -6.84 4.57
N GLU A 329 -27.27 -6.64 5.26
CA GLU A 329 -28.59 -6.39 4.67
C GLU A 329 -28.79 -4.92 4.24
N HIS A 330 -27.92 -4.03 4.72
CA HIS A 330 -28.00 -2.61 4.36
C HIS A 330 -27.56 -2.39 2.90
N THR A 331 -28.30 -1.50 2.21
CA THR A 331 -28.02 -1.13 0.81
C THR A 331 -27.97 0.40 0.64
N GLY A 332 -27.26 0.85 -0.39
CA GLY A 332 -27.22 2.25 -0.81
C GLY A 332 -26.21 3.14 -0.07
N SER A 333 -25.48 2.61 0.92
CA SER A 333 -24.35 3.30 1.53
C SER A 333 -23.40 2.32 2.24
N PRO A 334 -22.11 2.64 2.42
CA PRO A 334 -21.20 1.83 3.23
C PRO A 334 -21.64 1.81 4.70
N THR A 335 -21.27 0.75 5.43
CA THR A 335 -21.60 0.61 6.84
C THR A 335 -20.36 0.64 7.72
N VAL A 336 -20.41 1.39 8.83
CA VAL A 336 -19.44 1.31 9.92
C VAL A 336 -20.08 0.78 11.19
N ILE A 337 -19.44 -0.21 11.81
CA ILE A 337 -19.82 -0.79 13.08
C ILE A 337 -18.82 -0.30 14.13
N LEU A 338 -19.30 0.48 15.10
CA LEU A 338 -18.52 0.99 16.23
C LEU A 338 -18.74 0.05 17.43
N ALA A 339 -17.82 -0.89 17.63
CA ALA A 339 -17.96 -1.94 18.62
C ALA A 339 -17.10 -1.66 19.85
N GLN A 340 -17.74 -1.32 20.98
CA GLN A 340 -17.03 -1.09 22.24
C GLN A 340 -16.57 -2.42 22.85
N THR A 341 -15.26 -2.48 23.14
CA THR A 341 -14.59 -3.64 23.76
C THR A 341 -13.71 -3.20 24.94
N ILE A 342 -13.00 -4.15 25.51
CA ILE A 342 -12.00 -3.91 26.55
C ILE A 342 -10.66 -4.44 26.03
N LYS A 343 -9.63 -3.59 26.00
CA LYS A 343 -8.28 -3.99 25.56
C LYS A 343 -7.73 -5.09 26.48
N GLY A 344 -7.20 -6.17 25.87
CA GLY A 344 -6.68 -7.29 26.66
C GLY A 344 -7.77 -8.07 27.43
N TYR A 345 -9.01 -8.07 26.95
CA TYR A 345 -10.13 -8.78 27.59
C TYR A 345 -9.80 -10.24 27.88
N GLY A 346 -9.94 -10.62 29.13
CA GLY A 346 -9.64 -11.96 29.63
C GLY A 346 -8.24 -12.14 30.20
N MET A 347 -7.36 -11.15 30.07
CA MET A 347 -5.99 -11.23 30.62
C MET A 347 -5.93 -10.98 32.15
N GLY A 348 -7.04 -10.57 32.74
CA GLY A 348 -7.14 -10.34 34.18
C GLY A 348 -6.18 -9.26 34.69
N GLU A 349 -5.63 -9.44 35.89
CA GLU A 349 -4.71 -8.47 36.52
C GLU A 349 -3.47 -8.20 35.70
N ALA A 350 -3.05 -9.16 34.84
CA ALA A 350 -1.86 -9.04 33.98
C ALA A 350 -1.94 -7.89 32.98
N GLY A 351 -3.16 -7.52 32.53
CA GLY A 351 -3.23 -6.50 31.51
C GLY A 351 -4.62 -6.06 31.05
N GLU A 352 -5.72 -6.67 31.52
CA GLU A 352 -7.05 -6.30 31.06
C GLU A 352 -7.38 -4.83 31.38
N GLY A 353 -7.68 -4.03 30.32
CA GLY A 353 -8.04 -2.62 30.42
C GLY A 353 -6.95 -1.67 30.92
N ARG A 354 -5.74 -2.13 31.16
CA ARG A 354 -4.63 -1.30 31.66
C ARG A 354 -3.81 -0.70 30.52
N ASN A 355 -3.24 0.49 30.71
CA ASN A 355 -2.41 1.15 29.69
C ASN A 355 -1.14 0.35 29.33
N MET A 356 -0.60 -0.43 30.27
CA MET A 356 0.58 -1.29 30.04
C MET A 356 0.28 -2.55 29.20
N THR A 357 -0.98 -2.84 28.90
CA THR A 357 -1.44 -4.08 28.26
C THR A 357 -0.83 -4.29 26.87
N HIS A 358 -0.59 -3.23 26.13
CA HIS A 358 -0.02 -3.33 24.78
C HIS A 358 1.39 -3.95 24.79
N GLN A 359 2.17 -3.70 25.84
CA GLN A 359 3.54 -4.22 25.98
C GLN A 359 3.59 -5.60 26.64
N GLN A 360 2.44 -6.16 27.06
CA GLN A 360 2.40 -7.46 27.73
C GLN A 360 2.73 -8.58 26.74
N LYS A 361 3.92 -9.14 26.86
CA LYS A 361 4.45 -10.22 25.99
C LYS A 361 4.77 -11.49 26.79
N LYS A 362 4.83 -11.37 28.11
CA LYS A 362 5.13 -12.46 29.04
C LYS A 362 4.02 -12.51 30.07
N MET A 363 3.66 -13.71 30.47
CA MET A 363 2.75 -13.99 31.57
C MET A 363 3.45 -14.91 32.55
N ASN A 364 3.33 -14.62 33.85
CA ASN A 364 3.82 -15.51 34.87
C ASN A 364 2.87 -16.70 35.07
N GLU A 365 3.31 -17.71 35.79
CA GLU A 365 2.54 -18.95 36.00
C GLU A 365 1.14 -18.67 36.60
N LYS A 366 1.03 -17.78 37.59
CA LYS A 366 -0.26 -17.40 38.20
C LYS A 366 -1.22 -16.78 37.18
N GLU A 367 -0.70 -15.91 36.32
CA GLU A 367 -1.48 -15.27 35.25
C GLU A 367 -1.95 -16.29 34.21
N LEU A 368 -1.07 -17.23 33.82
CA LEU A 368 -1.43 -18.32 32.90
C LEU A 368 -2.47 -19.26 33.51
N LEU A 369 -2.35 -19.63 34.80
CA LEU A 369 -3.34 -20.41 35.50
C LEU A 369 -4.70 -19.71 35.58
N THR A 370 -4.69 -18.40 35.86
CA THR A 370 -5.91 -17.58 35.88
C THR A 370 -6.57 -17.52 34.54
N PHE A 371 -5.80 -17.26 33.44
CA PHE A 371 -6.28 -17.23 32.09
C PHE A 371 -6.87 -18.58 31.65
N ARG A 372 -6.11 -19.68 31.86
CA ARG A 372 -6.54 -21.04 31.58
C ARG A 372 -7.87 -21.37 32.29
N SER A 373 -7.98 -21.03 33.56
CA SER A 373 -9.16 -21.32 34.36
C SER A 373 -10.38 -20.49 33.95
N ARG A 374 -10.19 -19.20 33.67
CA ARG A 374 -11.25 -18.29 33.16
C ARG A 374 -11.90 -18.82 31.89
N PHE A 375 -11.10 -19.37 30.99
CA PHE A 375 -11.56 -19.89 29.69
C PHE A 375 -11.79 -21.41 29.69
N GLY A 376 -11.60 -22.07 30.81
CA GLY A 376 -11.86 -23.52 30.97
C GLY A 376 -11.02 -24.39 30.02
N ILE A 377 -9.76 -24.03 29.79
CA ILE A 377 -8.87 -24.80 28.91
C ILE A 377 -8.43 -26.10 29.63
N PRO A 378 -8.54 -27.28 29.00
CA PRO A 378 -8.27 -28.56 29.66
C PRO A 378 -6.77 -28.87 29.62
N ILE A 379 -5.95 -28.03 30.23
CA ILE A 379 -4.52 -28.21 30.41
C ILE A 379 -4.25 -28.35 31.91
N PRO A 380 -3.55 -29.42 32.34
CA PRO A 380 -3.26 -29.62 33.77
C PRO A 380 -2.29 -28.55 34.30
N ASP A 381 -2.37 -28.27 35.61
CA ASP A 381 -1.62 -27.17 36.24
C ASP A 381 -0.10 -27.27 35.99
N TYR A 382 0.46 -28.49 36.01
CA TYR A 382 1.90 -28.73 35.84
C TYR A 382 2.41 -28.43 34.40
N GLU A 383 1.51 -28.35 33.41
CA GLU A 383 1.85 -28.05 32.02
C GLU A 383 1.63 -26.56 31.68
N VAL A 384 0.83 -25.84 32.43
CA VAL A 384 0.40 -24.46 32.10
C VAL A 384 1.57 -23.51 31.88
N GLN A 385 2.67 -23.69 32.68
CA GLN A 385 3.86 -22.86 32.55
C GLN A 385 4.53 -22.93 31.19
N GLU A 386 4.38 -24.07 30.47
CA GLU A 386 4.90 -24.24 29.11
C GLU A 386 3.99 -23.63 28.05
N ALA A 387 2.81 -23.15 28.44
CA ALA A 387 1.78 -22.60 27.55
C ALA A 387 1.58 -23.49 26.28
N PRO A 388 1.28 -24.79 26.43
CA PRO A 388 1.15 -25.68 25.29
C PRO A 388 -0.03 -25.30 24.42
N PHE A 389 0.09 -25.53 23.12
CA PHE A 389 -1.05 -25.37 22.20
C PHE A 389 -2.07 -26.46 22.49
N TYR A 390 -3.34 -26.10 22.40
CA TYR A 390 -4.42 -27.04 22.59
C TYR A 390 -5.33 -27.11 21.36
N LYS A 391 -5.52 -28.31 20.84
CA LYS A 391 -6.47 -28.63 19.80
C LYS A 391 -7.32 -29.81 20.25
N PRO A 392 -8.66 -29.70 20.22
CA PRO A 392 -9.54 -30.83 20.49
C PRO A 392 -9.32 -31.97 19.53
N MET A 393 -9.83 -33.17 19.88
CA MET A 393 -9.81 -34.33 18.98
C MET A 393 -10.59 -34.01 17.70
N PRO A 394 -10.20 -34.61 16.54
CA PRO A 394 -10.82 -34.29 15.24
C PRO A 394 -12.35 -34.50 15.21
N ASP A 395 -12.85 -35.43 15.98
CA ASP A 395 -14.28 -35.80 16.13
C ASP A 395 -15.00 -35.04 17.25
N SER A 396 -14.34 -34.07 17.89
CA SER A 396 -14.95 -33.25 18.94
C SER A 396 -16.09 -32.39 18.39
N GLU A 397 -17.01 -32.05 19.27
CA GLU A 397 -18.17 -31.22 18.93
C GLU A 397 -17.73 -29.84 18.43
N GLU A 398 -16.66 -29.27 19.00
CA GLU A 398 -16.08 -28.00 18.63
C GLU A 398 -15.56 -28.02 17.19
N LEU A 399 -14.70 -29.01 16.83
CA LEU A 399 -14.12 -29.06 15.49
C LEU A 399 -15.13 -29.45 14.42
N THR A 400 -16.05 -30.39 14.75
CA THR A 400 -17.16 -30.74 13.86
C THR A 400 -18.04 -29.52 13.55
N TYR A 401 -18.40 -28.73 14.57
CA TYR A 401 -19.18 -27.50 14.39
C TYR A 401 -18.42 -26.46 13.57
N LEU A 402 -17.16 -26.19 13.92
CA LEU A 402 -16.30 -25.22 13.25
C LEU A 402 -16.20 -25.53 11.74
N ASN A 403 -15.89 -26.76 11.39
CA ASN A 403 -15.74 -27.16 9.99
C ASN A 403 -17.06 -27.11 9.22
N ALA A 404 -18.18 -27.56 9.84
CA ALA A 404 -19.50 -27.45 9.22
C ALA A 404 -19.90 -25.99 8.93
N ARG A 405 -19.57 -25.05 9.83
CA ARG A 405 -19.80 -23.61 9.58
C ARG A 405 -18.96 -23.09 8.42
N ARG A 406 -17.69 -23.49 8.32
CA ARG A 406 -16.84 -23.08 7.21
C ARG A 406 -17.28 -23.68 5.88
N GLU A 407 -17.70 -24.94 5.87
CA GLU A 407 -18.28 -25.59 4.69
C GLU A 407 -19.52 -24.85 4.20
N GLN A 408 -20.45 -24.49 5.10
CA GLN A 408 -21.64 -23.70 4.77
C GLN A 408 -21.32 -22.30 4.21
N LEU A 409 -20.17 -21.73 4.56
CA LEU A 409 -19.70 -20.44 4.06
C LEU A 409 -18.72 -20.56 2.87
N GLY A 410 -18.66 -21.75 2.25
CA GLY A 410 -17.90 -21.98 1.02
C GLY A 410 -16.44 -22.39 1.21
N GLY A 411 -15.95 -22.52 2.44
CA GLY A 411 -14.57 -22.94 2.73
C GLY A 411 -13.86 -22.03 3.74
N PHE A 412 -12.54 -22.15 3.79
CA PHE A 412 -11.72 -21.44 4.78
C PHE A 412 -11.30 -20.06 4.28
N VAL A 413 -11.16 -19.12 5.24
CA VAL A 413 -10.61 -17.78 5.04
C VAL A 413 -9.64 -17.43 6.19
N PRO A 414 -8.58 -16.61 5.96
CA PRO A 414 -8.17 -16.05 4.68
C PRO A 414 -7.69 -17.13 3.71
N SER A 415 -7.86 -16.88 2.42
CA SER A 415 -7.38 -17.72 1.33
C SER A 415 -7.07 -16.80 0.14
N ARG A 416 -5.97 -17.05 -0.56
CA ARG A 416 -5.55 -16.32 -1.74
C ARG A 416 -5.12 -17.31 -2.82
N SER A 417 -5.53 -17.06 -4.04
CA SER A 417 -5.02 -17.76 -5.21
C SER A 417 -4.50 -16.73 -6.21
N ALA A 418 -3.37 -17.01 -6.80
CA ALA A 418 -2.80 -16.24 -7.90
C ALA A 418 -2.75 -17.05 -9.20
N ASP A 419 -3.42 -18.20 -9.22
CA ASP A 419 -3.52 -19.05 -10.41
C ASP A 419 -4.51 -18.42 -11.40
N ILE A 420 -3.96 -17.86 -12.47
CA ILE A 420 -4.71 -17.17 -13.53
C ILE A 420 -4.06 -17.42 -14.88
N GLU A 421 -4.89 -17.57 -15.91
CA GLU A 421 -4.40 -17.71 -17.27
C GLU A 421 -3.62 -16.45 -17.73
N PRO A 422 -2.46 -16.63 -18.38
CA PRO A 422 -1.71 -15.51 -18.95
C PRO A 422 -2.53 -14.76 -20.01
N ILE A 423 -2.30 -13.45 -20.14
CA ILE A 423 -2.89 -12.68 -21.24
C ILE A 423 -2.22 -13.02 -22.58
N GLN A 424 -2.93 -12.78 -23.66
CA GLN A 424 -2.32 -12.69 -24.98
C GLN A 424 -1.65 -11.31 -25.12
N MET A 425 -0.42 -11.28 -25.67
CA MET A 425 0.27 -10.01 -25.88
C MET A 425 -0.45 -9.13 -26.88
N PRO A 426 -0.47 -7.79 -26.66
CA PRO A 426 -0.94 -6.85 -27.68
C PRO A 426 -0.21 -7.04 -29.02
N ALA A 427 -0.85 -6.70 -30.12
CA ALA A 427 -0.27 -6.80 -31.46
C ALA A 427 1.05 -6.02 -31.56
N GLU A 428 2.10 -6.61 -32.15
CA GLU A 428 3.42 -5.98 -32.33
C GLU A 428 3.34 -4.64 -33.05
N SER A 429 2.44 -4.51 -34.01
CA SER A 429 2.21 -3.27 -34.77
C SER A 429 1.83 -2.06 -33.92
N ILE A 430 1.39 -2.27 -32.67
CA ILE A 430 1.13 -1.18 -31.72
C ILE A 430 2.43 -0.48 -31.33
N PHE A 431 3.52 -1.24 -31.22
CA PHE A 431 4.83 -0.76 -30.78
C PHE A 431 5.73 -0.28 -31.92
N GLU A 432 5.58 -0.85 -33.11
CA GLU A 432 6.44 -0.60 -34.28
C GLU A 432 6.56 0.87 -34.66
N GLU A 433 5.46 1.66 -34.55
CA GLU A 433 5.53 3.08 -34.90
C GLU A 433 6.48 3.87 -33.99
N PHE A 434 6.64 3.44 -32.74
CA PHE A 434 7.54 4.11 -31.78
C PHE A 434 9.00 3.76 -32.07
N TYR A 435 9.26 2.62 -32.72
CA TYR A 435 10.59 2.21 -33.17
C TYR A 435 11.08 3.02 -34.38
N ALA A 436 10.16 3.50 -35.19
CA ALA A 436 10.48 4.28 -36.39
C ALA A 436 10.93 5.73 -36.11
N GLY A 437 10.75 6.19 -34.84
CA GLY A 437 11.01 7.57 -34.47
C GLY A 437 9.92 8.55 -34.90
N SER A 438 10.14 9.86 -34.72
CA SER A 438 9.13 10.89 -34.94
C SER A 438 9.14 11.51 -36.35
N GLY A 439 10.02 11.05 -37.24
CA GLY A 439 10.08 11.55 -38.64
C GLY A 439 10.38 13.06 -38.74
N GLY A 440 11.23 13.59 -37.87
CA GLY A 440 11.59 15.02 -37.83
C GLY A 440 10.64 15.90 -37.00
N HIS A 441 9.51 15.37 -36.53
CA HIS A 441 8.63 16.10 -35.62
C HIS A 441 9.13 16.04 -34.18
N LYS A 442 8.89 17.12 -33.42
CA LYS A 442 9.20 17.12 -31.98
C LYS A 442 8.06 16.51 -31.19
N ALA A 443 8.37 15.60 -30.29
CA ALA A 443 7.43 14.98 -29.35
C ALA A 443 8.06 14.83 -27.97
N SER A 444 7.27 14.83 -26.92
CA SER A 444 7.71 14.53 -25.56
C SER A 444 7.47 13.04 -25.25
N SER A 445 8.20 12.49 -24.26
CA SER A 445 7.95 11.13 -23.81
C SER A 445 6.55 10.97 -23.18
N THR A 446 6.00 12.02 -22.56
CA THR A 446 4.60 12.06 -22.08
C THR A 446 3.61 11.87 -23.24
N MET A 447 3.78 12.62 -24.35
CA MET A 447 2.92 12.47 -25.53
C MET A 447 3.05 11.07 -26.17
N ALA A 448 4.27 10.54 -26.24
CA ALA A 448 4.51 9.20 -26.74
C ALA A 448 3.78 8.15 -25.90
N MET A 449 3.83 8.28 -24.55
CA MET A 449 3.14 7.36 -23.65
C MET A 449 1.61 7.42 -23.79
N VAL A 450 1.03 8.61 -23.81
CA VAL A 450 -0.43 8.77 -23.98
C VAL A 450 -0.89 8.18 -25.33
N ARG A 451 -0.11 8.38 -26.39
CA ARG A 451 -0.39 7.77 -27.69
C ARG A 451 -0.28 6.25 -27.66
N LEU A 452 0.73 5.68 -26.98
CA LEU A 452 0.87 4.24 -26.78
C LEU A 452 -0.32 3.69 -25.98
N LEU A 453 -0.68 4.34 -24.89
CA LEU A 453 -1.84 3.98 -24.07
C LEU A 453 -3.13 3.99 -24.86
N ALA A 454 -3.37 5.03 -25.68
CA ALA A 454 -4.53 5.12 -26.54
C ALA A 454 -4.63 3.98 -27.55
N LYS A 455 -3.49 3.48 -28.05
CA LYS A 455 -3.44 2.32 -28.95
C LYS A 455 -3.65 1.00 -28.19
N LEU A 456 -3.00 0.83 -27.07
CA LEU A 456 -3.18 -0.35 -26.21
C LEU A 456 -4.65 -0.51 -25.80
N MET A 457 -5.34 0.57 -25.44
CA MET A 457 -6.78 0.55 -25.12
C MET A 457 -7.69 0.19 -26.29
N LYS A 458 -7.20 0.20 -27.52
CA LYS A 458 -7.93 -0.26 -28.72
C LYS A 458 -7.60 -1.69 -29.13
N ASP A 459 -6.64 -2.30 -28.49
CA ASP A 459 -6.27 -3.69 -28.76
C ASP A 459 -7.42 -4.63 -28.40
N GLU A 460 -7.75 -5.54 -29.29
CA GLU A 460 -8.89 -6.45 -29.11
C GLU A 460 -8.66 -7.45 -27.97
N GLN A 461 -7.39 -7.77 -27.65
CA GLN A 461 -7.04 -8.78 -26.66
C GLN A 461 -6.91 -8.19 -25.24
N THR A 462 -6.31 -7.01 -25.15
CA THR A 462 -5.91 -6.42 -23.87
C THR A 462 -6.61 -5.12 -23.52
N GLY A 463 -7.22 -4.45 -24.50
CA GLY A 463 -7.75 -3.10 -24.32
C GLY A 463 -8.75 -2.96 -23.18
N ASN A 464 -9.62 -3.95 -23.00
CA ASN A 464 -10.60 -3.97 -21.92
C ASN A 464 -9.98 -4.18 -20.52
N LEU A 465 -8.78 -4.73 -20.46
CA LEU A 465 -8.07 -4.98 -19.20
C LEU A 465 -7.30 -3.74 -18.71
N ILE A 466 -7.11 -2.75 -19.57
CA ILE A 466 -6.35 -1.53 -19.23
C ILE A 466 -7.18 -0.62 -18.35
N VAL A 467 -6.56 -0.16 -17.27
CA VAL A 467 -7.15 0.74 -16.27
C VAL A 467 -6.28 1.98 -16.13
N PRO A 468 -6.55 3.06 -16.88
CA PRO A 468 -5.88 4.35 -16.64
C PRO A 468 -6.36 4.96 -15.33
N ILE A 469 -5.42 5.42 -14.49
CA ILE A 469 -5.69 6.03 -13.19
C ILE A 469 -4.99 7.38 -13.14
N VAL A 470 -5.69 8.43 -12.77
CA VAL A 470 -5.12 9.79 -12.75
C VAL A 470 -5.73 10.65 -11.64
N PRO A 471 -4.92 11.43 -10.89
CA PRO A 471 -5.38 12.34 -9.84
C PRO A 471 -5.62 13.76 -10.37
N ASP A 472 -6.69 13.97 -11.16
CA ASP A 472 -7.10 15.29 -11.72
C ASP A 472 -6.06 15.98 -12.62
N GLU A 473 -5.19 15.21 -13.27
CA GLU A 473 -4.09 15.76 -14.07
C GLU A 473 -4.12 15.29 -15.54
N ALA A 474 -5.21 14.69 -15.96
CA ALA A 474 -5.33 14.11 -17.30
C ALA A 474 -5.07 15.13 -18.43
N ARG A 475 -5.53 16.38 -18.28
CA ARG A 475 -5.28 17.44 -19.27
C ARG A 475 -3.81 17.85 -19.31
N THR A 476 -3.15 17.90 -18.16
CA THR A 476 -1.72 18.21 -18.07
C THR A 476 -0.87 17.18 -18.79
N PHE A 477 -1.29 15.92 -18.78
CA PHE A 477 -0.61 14.83 -19.49
C PHE A 477 -1.05 14.69 -20.96
N GLY A 478 -2.02 15.48 -21.43
CA GLY A 478 -2.54 15.40 -22.80
C GLY A 478 -3.45 14.18 -23.02
N MET A 479 -4.14 13.73 -21.96
CA MET A 479 -5.05 12.58 -22.01
C MET A 479 -6.48 12.92 -22.44
N GLU A 480 -6.80 14.18 -22.72
CA GLU A 480 -8.16 14.60 -23.09
C GLU A 480 -8.78 13.78 -24.25
N PRO A 481 -8.02 13.34 -25.27
CA PRO A 481 -8.57 12.48 -26.30
C PRO A 481 -9.13 11.16 -25.77
N LEU A 482 -8.60 10.68 -24.63
CA LEU A 482 -9.06 9.44 -24.00
C LEU A 482 -10.43 9.60 -23.33
N PHE A 483 -10.81 10.81 -22.88
CA PHE A 483 -12.14 11.05 -22.29
C PHE A 483 -13.27 10.65 -23.25
N ARG A 484 -13.10 10.94 -24.56
CA ARG A 484 -14.05 10.53 -25.57
C ARG A 484 -13.90 9.06 -25.97
N GLN A 485 -12.66 8.56 -26.00
CA GLN A 485 -12.39 7.19 -26.45
C GLN A 485 -12.85 6.15 -25.44
N ALA A 486 -12.65 6.43 -24.15
CA ALA A 486 -12.73 5.44 -23.09
C ALA A 486 -13.71 5.81 -21.96
N GLY A 487 -14.12 7.07 -21.87
CA GLY A 487 -14.96 7.58 -20.79
C GLY A 487 -14.25 7.63 -19.42
N ILE A 488 -14.74 8.51 -18.56
CA ILE A 488 -14.36 8.59 -17.16
C ILE A 488 -15.37 7.80 -16.35
N TYR A 489 -14.91 6.90 -15.50
CA TYR A 489 -15.80 6.11 -14.66
C TYR A 489 -16.54 6.96 -13.65
N SER A 490 -17.86 6.82 -13.61
CA SER A 490 -18.74 7.37 -12.57
C SER A 490 -19.86 6.39 -12.28
N SER A 491 -19.98 5.94 -11.04
CA SER A 491 -21.03 4.98 -10.63
C SER A 491 -22.45 5.48 -10.91
N ALA A 492 -22.65 6.80 -10.87
CA ALA A 492 -23.93 7.45 -11.20
C ALA A 492 -24.11 7.75 -12.70
N GLY A 493 -23.04 7.69 -13.50
CA GLY A 493 -22.99 8.26 -14.85
C GLY A 493 -23.00 9.79 -14.80
N GLN A 494 -23.24 10.44 -15.94
CA GLN A 494 -23.23 11.90 -16.04
C GLN A 494 -24.64 12.48 -15.87
N LEU A 495 -24.92 13.05 -14.70
CA LEU A 495 -26.23 13.61 -14.35
C LEU A 495 -26.41 15.09 -14.71
N TYR A 496 -25.42 15.67 -15.35
CA TYR A 496 -25.39 17.08 -15.76
C TYR A 496 -24.89 17.22 -17.19
N GLU A 497 -25.12 18.37 -17.79
CA GLU A 497 -24.55 18.71 -19.09
C GLU A 497 -23.19 19.43 -18.87
N PRO A 498 -22.09 18.90 -19.41
CA PRO A 498 -20.80 19.55 -19.28
C PRO A 498 -20.79 20.95 -19.87
N VAL A 499 -20.17 21.90 -19.17
CA VAL A 499 -20.10 23.31 -19.62
C VAL A 499 -19.29 23.49 -20.94
N ASP A 500 -18.41 22.52 -21.23
CA ASP A 500 -17.55 22.47 -22.40
C ASP A 500 -18.04 21.45 -23.46
N LYS A 501 -19.30 21.02 -23.41
CA LYS A 501 -19.90 20.02 -24.32
C LYS A 501 -19.76 20.37 -25.80
N GLU A 502 -19.72 21.66 -26.11
CA GLU A 502 -19.52 22.13 -27.48
C GLU A 502 -18.10 21.85 -28.02
N PHE A 503 -17.13 21.57 -27.16
CA PHE A 503 -15.78 21.20 -27.55
C PHE A 503 -15.66 19.67 -27.74
N LEU A 504 -14.80 19.25 -28.67
CA LEU A 504 -14.62 17.83 -29.00
C LEU A 504 -14.04 17.00 -27.83
N LEU A 505 -13.37 17.63 -26.87
CA LEU A 505 -12.61 17.00 -25.79
C LEU A 505 -13.17 17.42 -24.42
N TYR A 506 -14.49 17.29 -24.23
CA TYR A 506 -15.16 17.61 -22.98
C TYR A 506 -15.01 16.48 -21.95
N TYR A 507 -15.21 16.82 -20.68
CA TYR A 507 -15.23 15.90 -19.55
C TYR A 507 -16.45 14.98 -19.67
N ASN A 508 -16.22 13.67 -19.86
CA ASN A 508 -17.25 12.71 -20.26
C ASN A 508 -17.32 11.54 -19.26
N GLU A 509 -18.23 11.62 -18.32
CA GLU A 509 -18.48 10.58 -17.31
C GLU A 509 -19.42 9.51 -17.85
N GLN A 510 -19.08 8.25 -17.59
CA GLN A 510 -19.85 7.08 -18.01
C GLN A 510 -19.81 6.00 -16.94
N LYS A 511 -20.89 5.22 -16.79
CA LYS A 511 -20.93 4.10 -15.85
C LYS A 511 -19.91 3.02 -16.17
N ASP A 512 -19.66 2.79 -17.44
CA ASP A 512 -18.71 1.83 -18.00
C ASP A 512 -17.37 2.47 -18.43
N GLY A 513 -17.14 3.72 -18.02
CA GLY A 513 -15.90 4.43 -18.31
C GLY A 513 -14.67 3.67 -17.83
N ALA A 514 -13.60 3.72 -18.63
CA ALA A 514 -12.38 3.00 -18.31
C ALA A 514 -11.41 3.80 -17.40
N ILE A 515 -11.45 5.13 -17.46
CA ILE A 515 -10.52 6.00 -16.74
C ILE A 515 -11.02 6.21 -15.32
N LEU A 516 -10.17 5.90 -14.34
CA LEU A 516 -10.36 6.24 -12.94
C LEU A 516 -9.77 7.63 -12.69
N GLU A 517 -10.63 8.65 -12.74
CA GLU A 517 -10.31 10.02 -12.37
C GLU A 517 -10.57 10.20 -10.87
N GLU A 518 -9.49 10.28 -10.07
CA GLU A 518 -9.57 10.14 -8.62
C GLU A 518 -9.68 11.49 -7.88
N GLY A 519 -9.72 12.60 -8.62
CA GLY A 519 -9.58 13.93 -8.06
C GLY A 519 -8.16 14.19 -7.55
N ILE A 520 -7.91 15.34 -6.92
CA ILE A 520 -6.59 15.74 -6.37
C ILE A 520 -6.27 14.83 -5.16
N ASN A 521 -5.95 13.57 -5.44
CA ASN A 521 -5.87 12.52 -4.43
C ASN A 521 -4.91 11.39 -4.85
N GLU A 522 -3.62 11.59 -4.66
CA GLU A 522 -2.60 10.60 -4.99
C GLU A 522 -2.71 9.32 -4.13
N ALA A 523 -3.16 9.45 -2.87
CA ALA A 523 -3.35 8.30 -1.98
C ALA A 523 -4.49 7.39 -2.47
N GLY A 524 -5.60 7.97 -2.92
CA GLY A 524 -6.70 7.24 -3.55
C GLY A 524 -6.28 6.62 -4.88
N SER A 525 -5.58 7.37 -5.73
CA SER A 525 -5.07 6.88 -7.00
C SER A 525 -4.13 5.68 -6.82
N MET A 526 -3.22 5.74 -5.84
CA MET A 526 -2.33 4.61 -5.53
C MET A 526 -3.10 3.43 -4.93
N SER A 527 -4.14 3.67 -4.14
CA SER A 527 -5.01 2.61 -3.63
C SER A 527 -5.81 1.94 -4.76
N SER A 528 -6.29 2.70 -5.75
CA SER A 528 -6.88 2.17 -7.00
C SER A 528 -5.87 1.35 -7.79
N PHE A 529 -4.62 1.83 -7.90
CA PHE A 529 -3.54 1.08 -8.55
C PHE A 529 -3.29 -0.27 -7.85
N ILE A 530 -3.21 -0.28 -6.52
CA ILE A 530 -3.04 -1.51 -5.75
C ILE A 530 -4.20 -2.47 -5.98
N ALA A 531 -5.44 -1.99 -5.86
CA ALA A 531 -6.64 -2.80 -6.05
C ALA A 531 -6.67 -3.41 -7.46
N ALA A 532 -6.45 -2.60 -8.50
CA ALA A 532 -6.36 -3.07 -9.88
C ALA A 532 -5.16 -4.00 -10.09
N GLY A 533 -3.97 -3.64 -9.62
CA GLY A 533 -2.75 -4.44 -9.78
C GLY A 533 -2.78 -5.79 -9.06
N THR A 534 -3.72 -5.99 -8.13
CA THR A 534 -3.94 -7.27 -7.41
C THR A 534 -5.23 -7.98 -7.80
N ALA A 535 -5.97 -7.47 -8.79
CA ALA A 535 -7.24 -8.05 -9.24
C ALA A 535 -7.09 -9.48 -9.76
N TYR A 536 -5.92 -9.85 -10.25
CA TYR A 536 -5.60 -11.23 -10.62
C TYR A 536 -5.76 -12.21 -9.45
N ALA A 537 -5.43 -11.77 -8.23
CA ALA A 537 -5.51 -12.60 -7.02
C ALA A 537 -6.83 -12.42 -6.26
N THR A 538 -7.49 -11.27 -6.35
CA THR A 538 -8.76 -11.00 -5.66
C THR A 538 -9.98 -11.42 -6.48
N TYR A 539 -9.92 -11.23 -7.80
CA TYR A 539 -11.06 -11.49 -8.69
C TYR A 539 -10.78 -12.52 -9.80
N GLY A 540 -9.52 -12.90 -10.03
CA GLY A 540 -9.12 -13.73 -11.16
C GLY A 540 -9.14 -12.97 -12.49
N ILE A 541 -8.85 -11.66 -12.46
CA ILE A 541 -8.89 -10.78 -13.64
C ILE A 541 -7.55 -10.06 -13.79
N ASN A 542 -6.86 -10.24 -14.92
CA ASN A 542 -5.59 -9.59 -15.23
C ASN A 542 -5.81 -8.12 -15.65
N THR A 543 -6.27 -7.24 -14.75
CA THR A 543 -6.30 -5.81 -15.06
C THR A 543 -4.88 -5.24 -15.16
N ILE A 544 -4.70 -4.28 -16.05
CA ILE A 544 -3.40 -3.66 -16.36
C ILE A 544 -3.48 -2.17 -15.99
N PRO A 545 -3.21 -1.80 -14.74
CA PRO A 545 -3.27 -0.40 -14.33
C PRO A 545 -2.09 0.41 -14.86
N PHE A 546 -2.42 1.60 -15.36
CA PHE A 546 -1.49 2.67 -15.71
C PHE A 546 -1.82 3.88 -14.84
N TYR A 547 -1.03 4.11 -13.81
CA TYR A 547 -1.21 5.22 -12.89
C TYR A 547 -0.29 6.38 -13.29
N LEU A 548 -0.89 7.45 -13.83
CA LEU A 548 -0.21 8.67 -14.26
C LEU A 548 -0.34 9.74 -13.17
N PHE A 549 0.77 10.30 -12.74
CA PHE A 549 0.82 11.29 -11.66
C PHE A 549 2.05 12.19 -11.76
N TYR A 550 2.02 13.36 -11.14
CA TYR A 550 3.25 14.15 -10.97
C TYR A 550 4.25 13.38 -10.10
N SER A 551 5.43 13.08 -10.65
CA SER A 551 6.45 12.28 -9.96
C SER A 551 6.83 12.86 -8.59
N MET A 552 6.90 14.18 -8.48
CA MET A 552 7.21 14.87 -7.22
C MET A 552 6.21 14.56 -6.12
N PHE A 553 4.92 14.67 -6.38
CA PHE A 553 3.89 14.49 -5.35
C PHE A 553 3.63 13.04 -5.02
N GLY A 554 3.47 12.20 -6.01
CA GLY A 554 3.11 10.80 -5.84
C GLY A 554 4.17 10.02 -5.06
N VAL A 555 5.45 10.27 -5.31
CA VAL A 555 6.52 9.58 -4.58
C VAL A 555 6.51 9.93 -3.09
N GLN A 556 6.49 11.21 -2.77
CA GLN A 556 6.59 11.66 -1.37
C GLN A 556 5.35 11.33 -0.54
N ARG A 557 4.15 11.49 -1.13
CA ARG A 557 2.88 11.33 -0.41
C ARG A 557 2.46 9.90 -0.18
N VAL A 558 2.87 8.97 -1.07
CA VAL A 558 2.32 7.61 -1.08
C VAL A 558 3.39 6.52 -1.01
N SER A 559 4.58 6.83 -0.54
CA SER A 559 5.69 5.86 -0.42
C SER A 559 5.31 4.60 0.37
N ASP A 560 4.52 4.72 1.43
CA ASP A 560 4.06 3.58 2.23
C ASP A 560 3.09 2.68 1.44
N LEU A 561 2.17 3.28 0.66
CA LEU A 561 1.32 2.52 -0.27
C LEU A 561 2.12 1.83 -1.38
N ILE A 562 3.18 2.48 -1.90
CA ILE A 562 4.07 1.87 -2.90
C ILE A 562 4.82 0.68 -2.30
N TRP A 563 5.24 0.79 -1.03
CA TRP A 563 5.83 -0.33 -0.29
C TRP A 563 4.82 -1.47 -0.09
N ALA A 564 3.59 -1.14 0.30
CA ALA A 564 2.49 -2.11 0.42
C ALA A 564 2.17 -2.79 -0.92
N ALA A 565 2.21 -2.06 -2.05
CA ALA A 565 2.04 -2.63 -3.39
C ALA A 565 3.06 -3.73 -3.69
N SER A 566 4.33 -3.52 -3.27
CA SER A 566 5.37 -4.55 -3.40
C SER A 566 5.08 -5.79 -2.55
N ASP A 567 4.63 -5.64 -1.30
CA ASP A 567 4.23 -6.74 -0.42
C ASP A 567 3.01 -7.52 -1.00
N MET A 568 2.04 -6.79 -1.54
CA MET A 568 0.84 -7.37 -2.16
C MET A 568 1.10 -8.02 -3.52
N MET A 569 2.31 -7.89 -4.06
CA MET A 569 2.66 -8.38 -5.40
C MET A 569 1.78 -7.74 -6.49
N ALA A 570 1.49 -6.43 -6.34
CA ALA A 570 0.75 -5.69 -7.34
C ALA A 570 1.52 -5.62 -8.66
N LYS A 571 0.78 -5.66 -9.77
CA LYS A 571 1.29 -5.57 -11.15
C LYS A 571 0.80 -4.28 -11.79
N GLY A 572 1.58 -3.70 -12.69
CA GLY A 572 1.18 -2.50 -13.44
C GLY A 572 2.29 -1.47 -13.60
N PHE A 573 1.91 -0.32 -14.13
CA PHE A 573 2.84 0.75 -14.48
C PHE A 573 2.47 2.03 -13.74
N MET A 574 3.38 2.50 -12.89
CA MET A 574 3.35 3.83 -12.32
C MET A 574 4.14 4.76 -13.25
N LEU A 575 3.49 5.81 -13.71
CA LEU A 575 4.02 6.74 -14.70
C LEU A 575 4.22 8.12 -14.05
N GLY A 576 5.46 8.39 -13.64
CA GLY A 576 5.85 9.66 -13.04
C GLY A 576 5.93 10.76 -14.10
N GLY A 577 4.84 11.48 -14.29
CA GLY A 577 4.73 12.51 -15.31
C GLY A 577 5.42 13.81 -14.90
N ILE A 578 5.83 14.56 -15.93
CA ILE A 578 6.48 15.87 -15.86
C ILE A 578 7.67 15.84 -14.89
N ALA A 579 8.47 14.77 -15.03
CA ALA A 579 9.66 14.56 -14.22
C ALA A 579 10.84 15.42 -14.69
N GLY A 580 11.88 15.45 -13.87
CA GLY A 580 13.13 16.14 -14.14
C GLY A 580 13.13 17.57 -13.63
N ARG A 581 14.16 17.89 -12.84
CA ARG A 581 14.25 19.20 -12.15
C ARG A 581 14.49 20.36 -13.09
N THR A 582 15.17 20.14 -14.21
CA THR A 582 15.40 21.18 -15.22
C THR A 582 14.44 21.07 -16.40
N THR A 583 13.85 19.89 -16.61
CA THR A 583 12.96 19.65 -17.75
C THR A 583 11.58 20.26 -17.53
N LEU A 584 11.08 20.26 -16.29
CA LEU A 584 9.88 21.00 -15.91
C LEU A 584 10.21 22.46 -15.68
N ALA A 585 10.10 23.30 -16.73
CA ALA A 585 10.36 24.73 -16.65
C ALA A 585 9.27 25.50 -15.88
N GLY A 586 9.68 26.53 -15.15
CA GLY A 586 8.78 27.54 -14.58
C GLY A 586 8.12 27.17 -13.22
N GLU A 587 8.00 25.91 -12.85
CA GLU A 587 7.19 25.46 -11.70
C GLU A 587 7.90 25.56 -10.33
N GLY A 588 9.20 25.36 -10.27
CA GLY A 588 10.00 25.58 -9.05
C GLY A 588 9.92 24.46 -8.01
N LEU A 589 10.21 24.82 -6.75
CA LEU A 589 10.64 23.93 -5.68
C LEU A 589 9.78 22.69 -5.44
N GLN A 590 8.46 22.84 -5.38
CA GLN A 590 7.57 21.76 -4.98
C GLN A 590 7.09 20.88 -6.14
N HIS A 591 7.36 21.26 -7.40
CA HIS A 591 6.93 20.52 -8.57
C HIS A 591 8.06 19.76 -9.27
N GLN A 592 9.30 20.24 -9.13
CA GLN A 592 10.46 19.72 -9.85
C GLN A 592 11.11 18.54 -9.14
N ASP A 593 10.81 17.36 -9.62
CA ASP A 593 11.36 16.11 -9.11
C ASP A 593 12.83 15.93 -9.51
N GLY A 594 13.70 15.70 -8.56
CA GLY A 594 15.10 15.33 -8.76
C GLY A 594 15.52 14.11 -7.94
N HIS A 595 14.61 13.45 -7.22
CA HIS A 595 14.97 12.42 -6.23
C HIS A 595 14.12 11.14 -6.26
N SER A 596 13.08 11.04 -7.07
CA SER A 596 12.19 9.88 -7.10
C SER A 596 12.93 8.58 -7.40
N HIS A 597 13.79 8.54 -8.42
CA HIS A 597 14.58 7.38 -8.76
C HIS A 597 15.52 6.95 -7.62
N HIS A 598 16.12 7.92 -6.92
CA HIS A 598 16.98 7.63 -5.76
C HIS A 598 16.17 7.03 -4.60
N THR A 599 14.99 7.59 -4.29
CA THR A 599 14.08 7.08 -3.27
C THR A 599 13.67 5.64 -3.58
N PHE A 600 13.36 5.34 -4.83
CA PHE A 600 12.87 4.04 -5.25
C PHE A 600 13.96 2.95 -5.41
N LEU A 601 15.23 3.28 -5.21
CA LEU A 601 16.27 2.25 -5.07
C LEU A 601 15.94 1.26 -3.94
N SER A 602 15.26 1.75 -2.89
CA SER A 602 14.92 0.96 -1.70
C SER A 602 13.74 -0.01 -1.89
N VAL A 603 12.84 0.22 -2.86
CA VAL A 603 11.59 -0.57 -3.00
C VAL A 603 11.87 -1.89 -3.73
N PRO A 604 11.70 -3.06 -3.09
CA PRO A 604 11.89 -4.35 -3.76
C PRO A 604 10.86 -4.54 -4.89
N HIS A 605 11.26 -5.30 -5.94
CA HIS A 605 10.40 -5.68 -7.07
C HIS A 605 9.85 -4.53 -7.93
N LEU A 606 10.16 -3.29 -7.60
CA LEU A 606 9.86 -2.13 -8.42
C LEU A 606 10.96 -1.93 -9.46
N LYS A 607 10.63 -1.99 -10.74
CA LYS A 607 11.53 -1.68 -11.86
C LYS A 607 11.43 -0.20 -12.18
N CYS A 608 12.57 0.53 -12.19
CA CYS A 608 12.58 1.99 -12.38
C CYS A 608 13.31 2.36 -13.66
N TYR A 609 12.65 3.11 -14.54
CA TYR A 609 13.21 3.54 -15.82
C TYR A 609 13.02 5.04 -16.06
N ASP A 610 14.03 5.66 -16.70
CA ASP A 610 14.03 7.07 -17.12
C ASP A 610 14.36 7.17 -18.63
N PRO A 611 13.39 6.78 -19.50
CA PRO A 611 13.63 6.73 -20.94
C PRO A 611 13.75 8.11 -21.57
N ALA A 612 14.70 8.28 -22.49
CA ALA A 612 14.87 9.48 -23.29
C ALA A 612 13.98 9.48 -24.55
N PHE A 613 13.79 8.32 -25.19
CA PHE A 613 13.15 8.23 -26.48
C PHE A 613 11.91 7.33 -26.47
N ALA A 614 11.03 7.56 -27.43
CA ALA A 614 9.76 6.84 -27.56
C ALA A 614 9.96 5.32 -27.74
N TYR A 615 10.99 4.89 -28.46
CA TYR A 615 11.28 3.47 -28.64
C TYR A 615 11.75 2.79 -27.34
N GLU A 616 12.50 3.49 -26.48
CA GLU A 616 12.90 2.97 -25.17
C GLU A 616 11.66 2.72 -24.32
N LEU A 617 10.74 3.70 -24.27
CA LEU A 617 9.48 3.58 -23.57
C LEU A 617 8.64 2.40 -24.09
N ALA A 618 8.51 2.26 -25.42
CA ALA A 618 7.76 1.18 -26.03
C ALA A 618 8.36 -0.21 -25.71
N VAL A 619 9.69 -0.34 -25.76
CA VAL A 619 10.40 -1.58 -25.38
C VAL A 619 10.15 -1.93 -23.90
N ILE A 620 10.25 -0.95 -22.99
CA ILE A 620 10.06 -1.16 -21.55
C ILE A 620 8.60 -1.58 -21.24
N ILE A 621 7.62 -0.90 -21.81
CA ILE A 621 6.19 -1.23 -21.61
C ILE A 621 5.89 -2.63 -22.18
N ARG A 622 6.37 -2.95 -23.38
CA ARG A 622 6.16 -4.26 -24.00
C ARG A 622 6.76 -5.40 -23.15
N ASP A 623 8.00 -5.21 -22.68
CA ASP A 623 8.66 -6.18 -21.79
C ASP A 623 7.91 -6.32 -20.46
N GLY A 624 7.48 -5.21 -19.87
CA GLY A 624 6.72 -5.20 -18.63
C GLY A 624 5.40 -5.95 -18.75
N LEU A 625 4.65 -5.76 -19.84
CA LEU A 625 3.44 -6.52 -20.13
C LEU A 625 3.74 -8.01 -20.20
N LYS A 626 4.80 -8.41 -20.93
CA LYS A 626 5.21 -9.80 -21.02
C LYS A 626 5.56 -10.39 -19.64
N ARG A 627 6.45 -9.74 -18.91
CA ARG A 627 6.94 -10.24 -17.61
C ARG A 627 5.83 -10.38 -16.58
N MET A 628 4.99 -9.33 -16.41
CA MET A 628 3.95 -9.32 -15.40
C MET A 628 2.75 -10.22 -15.73
N TYR A 629 2.33 -10.27 -16.99
CA TYR A 629 1.03 -10.86 -17.35
C TYR A 629 1.12 -12.11 -18.21
N VAL A 630 2.28 -12.40 -18.82
CA VAL A 630 2.55 -13.65 -19.54
C VAL A 630 3.45 -14.56 -18.71
N ASP A 631 4.61 -14.07 -18.30
CA ASP A 631 5.57 -14.82 -17.50
C ASP A 631 5.20 -14.86 -16.00
N GLN A 632 4.16 -14.11 -15.58
CA GLN A 632 3.60 -14.04 -14.23
C GLN A 632 4.60 -13.63 -13.13
N GLU A 633 5.60 -12.82 -13.49
CA GLU A 633 6.56 -12.29 -12.50
C GLU A 633 5.89 -11.31 -11.53
N ASN A 634 6.23 -11.40 -10.26
CA ASN A 634 5.73 -10.51 -9.21
C ASN A 634 6.58 -9.24 -9.14
N LEU A 635 6.34 -8.32 -10.06
CA LEU A 635 7.00 -7.01 -10.16
C LEU A 635 6.04 -5.96 -10.72
N PHE A 636 6.43 -4.70 -10.58
CA PHE A 636 5.71 -3.56 -11.14
C PHE A 636 6.72 -2.48 -11.58
N TYR A 637 6.27 -1.50 -12.34
CA TYR A 637 7.16 -0.53 -12.97
C TYR A 637 6.92 0.88 -12.47
N TYR A 638 7.99 1.66 -12.35
CA TYR A 638 8.00 3.11 -12.25
C TYR A 638 8.78 3.67 -13.44
N ILE A 639 8.12 4.48 -14.26
CA ILE A 639 8.70 5.04 -15.47
C ILE A 639 8.49 6.55 -15.44
N THR A 640 9.56 7.32 -15.53
CA THR A 640 9.45 8.78 -15.61
C THR A 640 9.18 9.24 -17.05
N MET A 641 8.38 10.30 -17.16
CA MET A 641 8.00 10.89 -18.43
C MET A 641 8.18 12.41 -18.35
N MET A 642 8.63 13.00 -19.43
CA MET A 642 9.00 14.40 -19.50
C MET A 642 8.16 15.14 -20.53
N ASN A 643 7.92 16.44 -20.31
CA ASN A 643 7.09 17.28 -21.18
C ASN A 643 7.91 18.11 -22.21
N GLU A 644 9.23 17.97 -22.25
CA GLU A 644 10.06 18.64 -23.23
C GLU A 644 9.94 17.97 -24.61
N PRO A 645 9.52 18.70 -25.66
CA PRO A 645 9.45 18.13 -27.00
C PRO A 645 10.79 18.25 -27.72
N TYR A 646 11.28 17.12 -28.19
CA TYR A 646 12.46 17.01 -29.06
C TYR A 646 12.24 15.93 -30.12
N GLU A 647 13.12 15.88 -31.11
CA GLU A 647 13.04 14.86 -32.15
C GLU A 647 13.33 13.48 -31.55
N MET A 648 12.46 12.52 -31.84
CA MET A 648 12.62 11.14 -31.43
C MET A 648 13.29 10.37 -32.57
N PRO A 649 14.54 9.90 -32.42
CA PRO A 649 15.23 9.14 -33.46
C PRO A 649 14.63 7.76 -33.64
N PRO A 650 14.91 7.11 -34.79
CA PRO A 650 14.63 5.69 -34.96
C PRO A 650 15.46 4.85 -34.00
N MET A 651 14.92 3.69 -33.63
CA MET A 651 15.56 2.74 -32.73
C MET A 651 16.86 2.18 -33.33
N PRO A 652 18.00 2.26 -32.65
CA PRO A 652 19.23 1.60 -33.09
C PRO A 652 19.09 0.07 -33.11
N GLU A 653 19.84 -0.58 -34.00
CA GLU A 653 19.86 -2.04 -34.05
C GLU A 653 20.43 -2.65 -32.77
N ASN A 654 19.91 -3.79 -32.36
CA ASN A 654 20.41 -4.61 -31.24
C ASN A 654 20.45 -3.92 -29.86
N CYS A 655 19.70 -2.80 -29.66
CA CYS A 655 19.71 -2.07 -28.38
C CYS A 655 18.69 -2.56 -27.35
N THR A 656 17.70 -3.39 -27.74
CA THR A 656 16.61 -3.87 -26.87
C THR A 656 17.10 -4.42 -25.53
N GLY A 657 18.08 -5.33 -25.58
CA GLY A 657 18.65 -5.92 -24.36
C GLY A 657 19.34 -4.90 -23.45
N GLY A 658 20.00 -3.90 -24.04
CA GLY A 658 20.63 -2.81 -23.29
C GLY A 658 19.61 -1.86 -22.65
N ILE A 659 18.54 -1.53 -23.37
CA ILE A 659 17.43 -0.73 -22.84
C ILE A 659 16.87 -1.38 -21.56
N LEU A 660 16.62 -2.67 -21.59
CA LEU A 660 16.04 -3.42 -20.46
C LEU A 660 17.03 -3.64 -19.31
N LYS A 661 18.33 -3.77 -19.60
CA LYS A 661 19.40 -3.91 -18.59
C LYS A 661 19.85 -2.57 -17.99
N GLY A 662 19.37 -1.45 -18.50
CA GLY A 662 19.58 -0.13 -17.93
C GLY A 662 20.53 0.79 -18.69
N MET A 663 21.29 0.33 -19.67
CA MET A 663 22.08 1.20 -20.58
C MET A 663 22.48 0.52 -21.88
N TYR A 664 22.68 1.34 -22.91
CA TYR A 664 23.23 0.87 -24.20
C TYR A 664 24.00 2.00 -24.87
N LYS A 665 24.94 1.62 -25.75
CA LYS A 665 25.66 2.61 -26.58
C LYS A 665 24.71 3.17 -27.64
N TYR A 666 24.33 4.43 -27.48
CA TYR A 666 23.45 5.12 -28.41
C TYR A 666 24.15 5.55 -29.69
N LYS A 667 25.35 6.15 -29.54
CA LYS A 667 26.13 6.63 -30.68
C LYS A 667 27.63 6.53 -30.37
N ALA A 668 28.40 5.96 -31.29
CA ALA A 668 29.85 5.99 -31.24
C ALA A 668 30.41 7.32 -31.80
N SER A 669 31.61 7.67 -31.40
CA SER A 669 32.35 8.78 -32.02
C SER A 669 32.64 8.48 -33.49
N ASP A 670 32.48 9.45 -34.36
CA ASP A 670 32.78 9.37 -35.78
C ASP A 670 34.30 9.35 -36.04
N ASN A 671 35.11 9.83 -35.06
CA ASN A 671 36.55 9.96 -35.14
C ASN A 671 37.22 9.24 -33.97
N GLN A 672 37.67 7.99 -34.14
CA GLN A 672 38.25 7.19 -33.06
C GLN A 672 39.76 7.10 -33.04
N GLU A 673 40.47 7.47 -34.12
CA GLU A 673 41.94 7.27 -34.24
C GLU A 673 42.73 8.39 -33.53
N ASN A 674 43.59 7.99 -32.60
CA ASN A 674 44.65 8.81 -31.94
C ASN A 674 44.15 10.08 -31.17
N ARG A 675 42.94 10.08 -30.67
CA ARG A 675 42.36 11.15 -29.83
C ARG A 675 42.14 10.70 -28.39
N PRO A 676 42.23 11.60 -27.40
CA PRO A 676 41.70 11.34 -26.06
C PRO A 676 40.22 10.95 -26.15
N LYS A 677 39.81 9.96 -25.37
CA LYS A 677 38.44 9.42 -25.43
C LYS A 677 37.70 9.64 -24.12
N ALA A 678 36.43 10.11 -24.21
CA ALA A 678 35.48 10.17 -23.13
C ALA A 678 34.23 9.33 -23.46
N ASN A 679 33.56 8.82 -22.44
CA ASN A 679 32.25 8.21 -22.56
C ASN A 679 31.24 9.08 -21.84
N LEU A 680 30.21 9.53 -22.55
CA LEU A 680 29.17 10.41 -22.05
C LEU A 680 27.90 9.60 -21.85
N LEU A 681 27.39 9.59 -20.61
CA LEU A 681 26.17 8.90 -20.22
C LEU A 681 25.05 9.91 -19.94
N GLY A 682 23.87 9.70 -20.48
CA GLY A 682 22.70 10.56 -20.23
C GLY A 682 21.44 9.74 -20.02
N SER A 683 20.52 10.27 -19.21
CA SER A 683 19.18 9.70 -19.02
C SER A 683 18.10 10.74 -19.29
N GLY A 684 16.89 10.28 -19.64
CA GLY A 684 15.76 11.15 -19.91
C GLY A 684 16.09 12.28 -20.89
N ALA A 685 15.53 13.46 -20.71
CA ALA A 685 15.73 14.63 -21.57
C ALA A 685 17.19 15.14 -21.57
N ILE A 686 17.98 14.87 -20.53
CA ILE A 686 19.39 15.32 -20.44
C ILE A 686 20.27 14.60 -21.48
N LEU A 687 19.85 13.46 -22.02
CA LEU A 687 20.54 12.82 -23.12
C LEU A 687 20.70 13.77 -24.33
N THR A 688 19.77 14.71 -24.54
CA THR A 688 19.88 15.74 -25.58
C THR A 688 21.07 16.68 -25.35
N GLU A 689 21.37 17.03 -24.10
CA GLU A 689 22.54 17.83 -23.75
C GLU A 689 23.85 17.04 -23.89
N VAL A 690 23.81 15.73 -23.60
CA VAL A 690 24.94 14.83 -23.85
C VAL A 690 25.29 14.75 -25.34
N ILE A 691 24.27 14.70 -26.22
CA ILE A 691 24.47 14.71 -27.68
C ILE A 691 25.14 16.00 -28.14
N LYS A 692 24.74 17.16 -27.61
CA LYS A 692 25.37 18.45 -27.91
C LYS A 692 26.81 18.49 -27.38
N ALA A 693 27.07 17.95 -26.18
CA ALA A 693 28.41 17.90 -25.62
C ALA A 693 29.38 17.04 -26.46
N GLN A 694 28.92 15.92 -27.04
CA GLN A 694 29.71 15.15 -28.00
C GLN A 694 30.15 16.04 -29.17
N GLN A 695 29.23 16.80 -29.78
CA GLN A 695 29.53 17.66 -30.91
C GLN A 695 30.60 18.72 -30.53
N ILE A 696 30.47 19.36 -29.37
CA ILE A 696 31.45 20.35 -28.88
C ILE A 696 32.84 19.69 -28.67
N LEU A 697 32.89 18.54 -27.99
CA LEU A 697 34.16 17.80 -27.75
C LEU A 697 34.89 17.43 -29.03
N GLU A 698 34.16 16.93 -30.04
CA GLU A 698 34.70 16.49 -31.30
C GLU A 698 35.13 17.64 -32.23
N SER A 699 34.33 18.72 -32.30
CA SER A 699 34.59 19.83 -33.22
C SER A 699 35.56 20.88 -32.66
N GLU A 700 35.58 21.12 -31.34
CA GLU A 700 36.33 22.23 -30.77
C GLU A 700 37.55 21.77 -29.97
N TYR A 701 37.53 20.55 -29.34
CA TYR A 701 38.54 20.10 -28.41
C TYR A 701 39.34 18.87 -28.92
N ASN A 702 39.00 18.35 -30.11
CA ASN A 702 39.65 17.16 -30.69
C ASN A 702 39.62 15.93 -29.74
N VAL A 703 38.50 15.76 -29.00
CA VAL A 703 38.24 14.63 -28.11
C VAL A 703 37.17 13.73 -28.72
N SER A 704 37.44 12.44 -28.84
CA SER A 704 36.45 11.45 -29.22
C SER A 704 35.49 11.21 -28.09
N ALA A 705 34.16 11.15 -28.36
CA ALA A 705 33.17 10.88 -27.31
C ALA A 705 32.11 9.90 -27.77
N ASP A 706 32.01 8.76 -27.07
CA ASP A 706 30.86 7.84 -27.23
C ASP A 706 29.69 8.26 -26.35
N ILE A 707 28.47 8.12 -26.85
CA ILE A 707 27.24 8.40 -26.10
C ILE A 707 26.57 7.10 -25.67
N TRP A 708 26.21 7.06 -24.40
CA TRP A 708 25.43 5.99 -23.78
C TRP A 708 24.09 6.53 -23.27
N SER A 709 22.99 5.90 -23.66
CA SER A 709 21.68 6.15 -23.03
C SER A 709 21.57 5.27 -21.79
N VAL A 710 21.33 5.88 -20.64
CA VAL A 710 21.08 5.19 -19.37
C VAL A 710 19.58 5.21 -19.12
N THR A 711 18.93 4.09 -19.33
CA THR A 711 17.49 3.93 -19.14
C THR A 711 17.11 3.57 -17.70
N SER A 712 18.04 2.99 -16.92
CA SER A 712 17.78 2.59 -15.53
C SER A 712 19.03 2.48 -14.68
N TYR A 713 19.24 3.42 -13.80
CA TYR A 713 20.28 3.32 -12.75
C TYR A 713 19.98 2.19 -11.76
N LYS A 714 18.71 1.90 -11.47
CA LYS A 714 18.32 0.84 -10.53
C LYS A 714 18.64 -0.55 -11.05
N GLU A 715 18.37 -0.84 -12.33
CA GLU A 715 18.68 -2.15 -12.92
C GLU A 715 20.20 -2.36 -12.95
N LEU A 716 20.96 -1.33 -13.34
CA LEU A 716 22.44 -1.37 -13.33
C LEU A 716 22.98 -1.61 -11.92
N TYR A 717 22.45 -0.90 -10.93
CA TYR A 717 22.87 -1.04 -9.53
C TYR A 717 22.56 -2.42 -8.96
N THR A 718 21.37 -2.94 -9.24
CA THR A 718 20.94 -4.25 -8.75
C THR A 718 21.76 -5.38 -9.37
N ASP A 719 21.99 -5.36 -10.71
CA ASP A 719 22.83 -6.32 -11.40
C ASP A 719 24.27 -6.35 -10.83
N ALA A 720 24.82 -5.16 -10.61
CA ALA A 720 26.18 -5.04 -10.10
C ALA A 720 26.32 -5.51 -8.63
N LEU A 721 25.31 -5.27 -7.79
CA LEU A 721 25.29 -5.82 -6.42
C LEU A 721 25.17 -7.36 -6.42
N GLU A 722 24.39 -7.94 -7.32
CA GLU A 722 24.26 -9.39 -7.43
C GLU A 722 25.58 -10.03 -7.93
N ALA A 723 26.26 -9.39 -8.87
CA ALA A 723 27.60 -9.83 -9.31
C ALA A 723 28.62 -9.78 -8.15
N ASP A 724 28.67 -8.67 -7.42
CA ASP A 724 29.55 -8.53 -6.25
C ASP A 724 29.25 -9.57 -5.16
N ARG A 725 27.96 -9.77 -4.86
CA ARG A 725 27.54 -10.77 -3.88
C ARG A 725 27.95 -12.18 -4.30
N TRP A 726 27.74 -12.52 -5.58
CA TRP A 726 28.13 -13.82 -6.10
C TRP A 726 29.64 -14.02 -5.98
N ASN A 727 30.43 -13.02 -6.38
CA ASN A 727 31.90 -13.06 -6.30
C ASN A 727 32.39 -13.22 -4.85
N LEU A 728 31.77 -12.51 -3.91
CA LEU A 728 32.08 -12.63 -2.48
C LEU A 728 31.84 -14.05 -1.94
N LEU A 729 30.74 -14.68 -2.36
CA LEU A 729 30.33 -16.01 -1.88
C LEU A 729 31.05 -17.17 -2.63
N HIS A 730 31.67 -16.89 -3.77
CA HIS A 730 32.38 -17.88 -4.60
C HIS A 730 33.82 -17.45 -4.91
N PRO A 731 34.67 -17.21 -3.88
CA PRO A 731 35.99 -16.60 -4.08
C PRO A 731 36.99 -17.49 -4.84
N ALA A 732 36.71 -18.77 -5.01
CA ALA A 732 37.56 -19.71 -5.76
C ALA A 732 37.10 -19.88 -7.23
N GLU A 733 36.02 -19.27 -7.63
CA GLU A 733 35.50 -19.33 -9.00
C GLU A 733 35.94 -18.11 -9.82
N THR A 734 35.77 -18.17 -11.14
CA THR A 734 36.00 -17.01 -12.00
C THR A 734 35.02 -15.91 -11.67
N PRO A 735 35.49 -14.70 -11.32
CA PRO A 735 34.60 -13.59 -11.01
C PRO A 735 33.61 -13.29 -12.15
N LYS A 736 32.39 -12.95 -11.81
CA LYS A 736 31.35 -12.47 -12.73
C LYS A 736 31.47 -10.96 -12.88
N ASP A 737 31.52 -10.50 -14.10
CA ASP A 737 31.42 -9.08 -14.42
C ASP A 737 29.96 -8.64 -14.40
N SER A 738 29.69 -7.53 -13.74
CA SER A 738 28.40 -6.85 -13.87
C SER A 738 28.16 -6.36 -15.29
N TYR A 739 26.89 -6.06 -15.63
CA TYR A 739 26.57 -5.52 -16.96
C TYR A 739 27.33 -4.22 -17.26
N ILE A 740 27.53 -3.37 -16.26
CA ILE A 740 28.36 -2.15 -16.37
C ILE A 740 29.79 -2.52 -16.77
N GLN A 741 30.43 -3.45 -16.09
CA GLN A 741 31.81 -3.88 -16.38
C GLN A 741 31.91 -4.48 -17.79
N GLN A 742 30.93 -5.31 -18.20
CA GLN A 742 30.87 -5.85 -19.56
C GLN A 742 30.78 -4.76 -20.63
N CYS A 743 29.93 -3.76 -20.44
CA CYS A 743 29.72 -2.65 -21.37
C CYS A 743 30.94 -1.71 -21.42
N MET A 744 31.57 -1.46 -20.28
CA MET A 744 32.63 -0.47 -20.13
C MET A 744 34.06 -1.04 -20.35
N ALA A 745 34.18 -2.35 -20.52
CA ALA A 745 35.46 -2.98 -20.81
C ALA A 745 36.11 -2.41 -22.09
N GLY A 746 37.33 -1.87 -21.98
CA GLY A 746 38.06 -1.29 -23.11
C GLY A 746 37.52 0.03 -23.66
N GLN A 747 36.55 0.67 -23.02
CA GLN A 747 35.95 1.94 -23.50
C GLN A 747 36.80 3.18 -23.15
N GLY A 748 37.86 3.06 -22.37
CA GLY A 748 38.71 4.17 -21.91
C GLY A 748 38.57 4.43 -20.41
N ASP A 749 39.11 5.58 -19.96
CA ASP A 749 39.30 5.83 -18.54
C ASP A 749 38.34 6.92 -17.97
N ILE A 750 37.73 7.75 -18.84
CA ILE A 750 36.87 8.86 -18.42
C ILE A 750 35.44 8.61 -18.82
N PHE A 751 34.56 8.74 -17.82
CA PHE A 751 33.13 8.60 -17.94
C PHE A 751 32.46 9.82 -17.31
N VAL A 752 31.49 10.41 -18.01
CA VAL A 752 30.68 11.52 -17.49
C VAL A 752 29.22 11.13 -17.53
N ALA A 753 28.55 11.08 -16.38
CA ALA A 753 27.13 10.78 -16.29
C ALA A 753 26.35 12.03 -15.92
N ALA A 754 25.42 12.45 -16.76
CA ALA A 754 24.54 13.58 -16.55
C ALA A 754 23.06 13.14 -16.47
N SER A 755 22.36 13.63 -15.46
CA SER A 755 20.93 13.31 -15.26
C SER A 755 20.17 14.51 -14.69
N ASP A 756 18.86 14.50 -14.83
CA ASP A 756 17.96 15.53 -14.27
C ASP A 756 17.59 15.25 -12.79
N TYR A 757 18.32 14.34 -12.16
CA TYR A 757 18.16 13.92 -10.77
C TYR A 757 19.42 14.23 -9.96
N LEU A 758 19.37 13.97 -8.64
CA LEU A 758 20.51 14.17 -7.75
C LEU A 758 21.78 13.47 -8.27
N LYS A 759 22.95 14.12 -8.11
CA LYS A 759 24.26 13.51 -8.42
C LYS A 759 24.48 12.15 -7.72
N ALA A 760 23.83 11.97 -6.57
CA ALA A 760 23.84 10.71 -5.84
C ALA A 760 23.35 9.52 -6.69
N LEU A 761 22.41 9.72 -7.62
CA LEU A 761 21.87 8.64 -8.44
C LEU A 761 22.93 8.02 -9.38
N PRO A 762 23.62 8.75 -10.27
CA PRO A 762 24.73 8.19 -11.02
C PRO A 762 25.89 7.71 -10.13
N CYS A 763 26.15 8.35 -9.00
CA CYS A 763 27.20 7.93 -8.07
C CYS A 763 26.98 6.51 -7.51
N THR A 764 25.73 6.01 -7.45
CA THR A 764 25.45 4.66 -6.96
C THR A 764 26.18 3.57 -7.74
N ILE A 765 26.46 3.80 -9.02
CA ILE A 765 27.09 2.82 -9.91
C ILE A 765 28.57 3.09 -10.17
N ALA A 766 29.14 4.15 -9.61
CA ALA A 766 30.49 4.61 -9.93
C ALA A 766 31.60 3.59 -9.69
N LYS A 767 31.48 2.73 -8.66
CA LYS A 767 32.54 1.78 -8.28
C LYS A 767 32.78 0.68 -9.30
N TRP A 768 31.86 0.42 -10.21
CA TRP A 768 31.98 -0.66 -11.22
C TRP A 768 32.48 -0.16 -12.59
N PHE A 769 32.74 1.14 -12.70
CA PHE A 769 33.41 1.68 -13.88
C PHE A 769 34.94 1.41 -13.82
N PRO A 770 35.57 1.11 -14.94
CA PRO A 770 37.00 0.81 -14.98
C PRO A 770 37.88 2.06 -14.76
N GLY A 771 37.31 3.26 -14.86
CA GLY A 771 37.99 4.54 -14.70
C GLY A 771 37.11 5.54 -13.91
N ARG A 772 37.47 6.81 -14.03
CA ARG A 772 36.82 7.90 -13.31
C ARG A 772 35.44 8.19 -13.84
N LEU A 773 34.41 8.06 -13.01
CA LEU A 773 33.06 8.55 -13.29
C LEU A 773 32.89 9.96 -12.66
N VAL A 774 32.62 10.96 -13.50
CA VAL A 774 32.20 12.29 -13.08
C VAL A 774 30.69 12.39 -13.18
N SER A 775 30.01 12.62 -12.05
CA SER A 775 28.53 12.71 -12.01
C SER A 775 28.07 14.16 -11.99
N LEU A 776 27.19 14.50 -12.92
CA LEU A 776 26.45 15.76 -12.98
C LEU A 776 24.98 15.50 -12.70
N GLY A 777 24.35 16.39 -11.92
CA GLY A 777 22.95 16.24 -11.53
C GLY A 777 22.42 17.49 -10.84
N THR A 778 21.15 17.43 -10.45
CA THR A 778 20.37 18.59 -10.02
C THR A 778 20.18 18.61 -8.51
N ASP A 779 21.28 18.77 -7.75
CA ASP A 779 21.22 18.85 -6.29
C ASP A 779 20.60 20.17 -5.81
N GLY A 780 20.06 20.19 -4.59
CA GLY A 780 19.40 21.34 -3.99
C GLY A 780 17.89 21.39 -4.32
N PHE A 781 17.26 22.56 -4.14
CA PHE A 781 15.87 22.78 -4.47
C PHE A 781 15.67 23.15 -5.94
N GLY A 782 14.50 22.82 -6.51
CA GLY A 782 14.08 23.30 -7.81
C GLY A 782 14.02 24.82 -7.89
N ARG A 783 14.00 25.38 -9.11
CA ARG A 783 13.93 26.82 -9.38
C ARG A 783 12.93 27.10 -10.51
N SER A 784 12.30 28.26 -10.45
CA SER A 784 11.41 28.73 -11.52
C SER A 784 12.22 29.50 -12.54
N ASP A 785 12.50 28.89 -13.70
CA ASP A 785 13.16 29.53 -14.82
C ASP A 785 12.96 28.73 -16.11
N THR A 786 13.57 29.18 -17.22
CA THR A 786 13.62 28.43 -18.48
C THR A 786 14.49 27.16 -18.35
N ARG A 787 14.29 26.19 -19.22
CA ARG A 787 15.12 24.95 -19.24
C ARG A 787 16.61 25.26 -19.41
N ALA A 788 16.94 26.22 -20.26
CA ALA A 788 18.33 26.60 -20.50
C ALA A 788 18.98 27.20 -19.25
N ASP A 789 18.28 28.10 -18.56
CA ASP A 789 18.77 28.72 -17.34
C ASP A 789 18.84 27.72 -16.17
N LEU A 790 17.86 26.83 -16.05
CA LEU A 790 17.87 25.75 -15.06
C LEU A 790 19.04 24.79 -15.28
N ARG A 791 19.28 24.33 -16.52
CA ARG A 791 20.42 23.45 -16.85
C ARG A 791 21.76 24.13 -16.58
N ASN A 792 21.87 25.42 -16.89
CA ASN A 792 23.04 26.20 -16.51
C ASN A 792 23.18 26.33 -14.99
N TYR A 793 22.08 26.62 -14.27
CA TYR A 793 22.08 26.74 -12.82
C TYR A 793 22.49 25.44 -12.13
N PHE A 794 21.98 24.30 -12.56
CA PHE A 794 22.28 22.98 -12.01
C PHE A 794 23.52 22.30 -12.63
N GLU A 795 24.22 22.94 -13.58
CA GLU A 795 25.46 22.42 -14.17
C GLU A 795 25.28 21.11 -14.95
N VAL A 796 24.16 20.97 -15.67
CA VAL A 796 23.83 19.78 -16.46
C VAL A 796 23.63 20.06 -17.96
N ASP A 797 23.98 21.25 -18.44
CA ASP A 797 23.94 21.57 -19.85
C ASP A 797 25.19 21.03 -20.59
N ALA A 798 25.18 21.13 -21.93
CA ALA A 798 26.25 20.61 -22.77
C ALA A 798 27.63 21.19 -22.43
N ARG A 799 27.72 22.44 -21.96
CA ARG A 799 28.98 23.11 -21.57
C ARG A 799 29.60 22.47 -20.34
N PHE A 800 28.79 22.21 -19.30
CA PHE A 800 29.27 21.57 -18.08
C PHE A 800 29.60 20.10 -18.31
N ILE A 801 28.87 19.39 -19.18
CA ILE A 801 29.18 18.01 -19.57
C ILE A 801 30.52 17.97 -20.31
N THR A 802 30.74 18.91 -21.24
CA THR A 802 32.03 19.07 -21.95
C THR A 802 33.17 19.40 -20.99
N LEU A 803 32.96 20.36 -20.08
CA LEU A 803 33.96 20.72 -19.07
C LEU A 803 34.31 19.53 -18.16
N ALA A 804 33.32 18.77 -17.71
CA ALA A 804 33.56 17.59 -16.89
C ALA A 804 34.41 16.52 -17.60
N ALA A 805 34.20 16.31 -18.90
CA ALA A 805 34.98 15.40 -19.71
C ALA A 805 36.45 15.91 -19.86
N LEU A 806 36.64 17.18 -20.21
CA LEU A 806 37.95 17.80 -20.32
C LEU A 806 38.71 17.79 -18.99
N TYR A 807 38.02 18.12 -17.90
CA TYR A 807 38.60 18.08 -16.57
C TYR A 807 39.07 16.67 -16.17
N GLY A 808 38.24 15.65 -16.41
CA GLY A 808 38.60 14.28 -16.15
C GLY A 808 39.83 13.84 -16.96
N LEU A 809 39.87 14.12 -18.27
CA LEU A 809 40.98 13.85 -19.14
C LEU A 809 42.28 14.56 -18.71
N ALA A 810 42.19 15.81 -18.24
CA ALA A 810 43.32 16.55 -17.73
C ALA A 810 43.84 15.99 -16.41
N LEU A 811 42.96 15.54 -15.50
CA LEU A 811 43.38 14.85 -14.28
C LEU A 811 44.13 13.57 -14.54
N ASP A 812 43.77 12.85 -15.58
CA ASP A 812 44.44 11.60 -16.00
C ASP A 812 45.63 11.83 -16.95
N GLY A 813 45.99 13.11 -17.17
CA GLY A 813 47.16 13.47 -17.98
C GLY A 813 47.04 13.17 -19.47
N LYS A 814 45.81 13.01 -19.98
CA LYS A 814 45.52 12.74 -21.40
C LYS A 814 45.50 14.04 -22.23
N ILE A 815 45.22 15.17 -21.59
CA ILE A 815 45.27 16.53 -22.15
C ILE A 815 45.94 17.47 -21.13
N ASP A 816 46.39 18.65 -21.61
CA ASP A 816 46.99 19.66 -20.75
C ASP A 816 45.94 20.30 -19.83
N LYS A 817 46.34 20.65 -18.60
CA LYS A 817 45.47 21.30 -17.61
C LYS A 817 44.98 22.70 -18.01
N SER A 818 45.64 23.36 -18.94
CA SER A 818 45.19 24.63 -19.52
C SER A 818 43.91 24.48 -20.33
N VAL A 819 43.70 23.29 -20.97
CA VAL A 819 42.53 23.07 -21.82
C VAL A 819 41.22 23.28 -21.08
N PRO A 820 40.91 22.63 -19.94
CA PRO A 820 39.68 22.87 -19.19
C PRO A 820 39.62 24.33 -18.62
N ALA A 821 40.76 24.91 -18.26
CA ALA A 821 40.78 26.31 -17.80
C ALA A 821 40.43 27.32 -18.89
N ASP A 822 40.84 27.08 -20.13
CA ASP A 822 40.48 27.89 -21.28
C ASP A 822 39.06 27.63 -21.75
N ALA A 823 38.58 26.40 -21.64
CA ALA A 823 37.22 25.98 -21.93
C ALA A 823 36.20 26.75 -21.04
N ILE A 824 36.48 26.93 -19.74
CA ILE A 824 35.65 27.73 -18.82
C ILE A 824 35.41 29.16 -19.41
N LYS A 825 36.49 29.78 -19.90
CA LYS A 825 36.39 31.13 -20.51
C LYS A 825 35.64 31.10 -21.85
N GLN A 826 36.00 30.14 -22.73
CA GLN A 826 35.42 30.04 -24.08
C GLN A 826 33.92 29.73 -24.04
N MET A 827 33.49 28.88 -23.13
CA MET A 827 32.08 28.53 -22.93
C MET A 827 31.33 29.49 -22.02
N ASN A 828 31.98 30.60 -21.59
CA ASN A 828 31.40 31.62 -20.71
C ASN A 828 30.76 31.05 -19.44
N ILE A 829 31.50 30.15 -18.76
CA ILE A 829 31.12 29.56 -17.48
C ILE A 829 31.65 30.46 -16.35
N ASP A 830 30.78 30.85 -15.42
CA ASP A 830 31.20 31.59 -14.22
C ASP A 830 31.75 30.61 -13.17
N PRO A 831 33.09 30.65 -12.89
CA PRO A 831 33.68 29.76 -11.92
C PRO A 831 33.30 30.09 -10.46
N GLU A 832 32.81 31.28 -10.21
CA GLU A 832 32.41 31.75 -8.87
C GLU A 832 30.90 31.69 -8.63
N LYS A 833 30.16 31.06 -9.53
CA LYS A 833 28.71 30.85 -9.33
C LYS A 833 28.40 30.11 -8.03
N ILE A 834 27.30 30.48 -7.38
CA ILE A 834 26.85 29.88 -6.13
C ILE A 834 26.43 28.45 -6.37
N SER A 835 26.86 27.55 -5.52
CA SER A 835 26.43 26.14 -5.57
C SER A 835 24.92 25.98 -5.31
N PRO A 836 24.18 25.23 -6.12
CA PRO A 836 22.77 24.94 -5.88
C PRO A 836 22.47 24.32 -4.51
N LEU A 837 23.44 23.66 -3.88
CA LEU A 837 23.32 23.09 -2.53
C LEU A 837 23.30 24.13 -1.40
N SER A 838 23.81 25.31 -1.65
CA SER A 838 23.97 26.35 -0.62
C SER A 838 22.87 27.41 -0.60
N VAL A 839 21.85 27.28 -1.46
CA VAL A 839 20.80 28.30 -1.64
C VAL A 839 19.41 27.72 -1.45
#